data_bbf0d9f3b192e527c328b60212657d1f
#
_entry.id   bbf0d9f3b192e527c328b60212657d1f
#
_cell.length_a   1.000
_cell.length_b   1.000
_cell.length_c   1.000
_cell.angle_alpha   90.00
_cell.angle_beta   90.00
_cell.angle_gamma   90.00
#
_symmetry.space_group_name_H-M   'P 1'
#
loop_
_entity.id
_entity.type
_entity.pdbx_description
1 polymer ?
#
loop_
_entity_poly.entity_id
_entity_poly.type
_entity_poly.pdbx_seq_one_letter_code
_entity_poly.pdbx_strand_id
1 'polypeptide(L)'
;MISIVVVSHSRSLAEAAVALAGEMVSGDERPRVAIAAGLDESAFGTDATAVAQAITEVDGPDGVLVLLDLGSAVLSAEMALEFLDPDVAKRVRLSSAPLVEGLVAAVVAASTGSTIDAVAAEADAGLLGKREHLGVVEVAGAADVDASALDLDEDAESVEVEVLAAHGLHARPAARLVALVGRFAAEVTLTNATTGRGPVTAASLSQVATLDARHGHRLAVSASGPDAADVLEAVAELAAYSFGDDASPRAGAATVPDDTSAPDIVPAVELGSGSGLDIAIGPALVAAAEVDTRGYVAGSPSDESERSGEALRRAADRLDELHRHTASSAGPGAAEIFSAQKALLTDPEITSAVSNDIDAGTSAVEAWGERLGAVAQQYGTLSDPYLRERAADVRSVRGLVLRSLLGQPESLVAGEGILVVPELDAATAATLDALTVHGVVTVRGGSTGHGVLVVRSRGIPLLADAGDAAAAVESGVTIAFDASVGRLLVDPGEGEQDRLRQEIERRREARDVAVSQAQSPAVTSDGRPVAVLANVASPEEAAEARRCGADGSGLVRTEILFGDHTTAPTVDEQVERLLAVSAALGGRPMTVRTWDVGGDKPLPFLSMPSEANPFLGERGIRVFRSRQELLLDQLRAVCLVAKRVPTKVMFPMVTTRDEVEWARAMLIEAAAASTGDVPAGLDVGIMVEVPAAALRAATLVAGLDFVSIGTNDLTQYTTAAERGNAAVAGLADPFDPALLALVATVVSDVGPDVAVAVCGDLASSPVAVPLLLGLGVDELSCTPPRVPEVKAAVRGVDLDVARAMSAEALTASGPDRVRALLADCALRCR
;
A
#
# COMPACT_ATOMS: atom_id res chain seq x y z
N MET A 1 -19.43 -35.10 19.18
CA MET A 1 -19.12 -33.95 18.34
C MET A 1 -17.64 -34.01 18.02
N ILE A 2 -17.29 -33.85 16.73
CA ILE A 2 -15.89 -33.81 16.25
C ILE A 2 -15.14 -32.68 16.94
N SER A 3 -13.91 -32.97 17.39
CA SER A 3 -13.00 -31.97 17.92
C SER A 3 -12.03 -31.52 16.85
N ILE A 4 -11.47 -30.32 16.99
CA ILE A 4 -10.59 -29.72 15.97
C ILE A 4 -9.28 -29.34 16.63
N VAL A 5 -8.15 -29.60 15.96
CA VAL A 5 -6.81 -29.11 16.35
C VAL A 5 -6.28 -28.22 15.25
N VAL A 6 -5.85 -27.03 15.61
CA VAL A 6 -5.24 -26.06 14.69
C VAL A 6 -3.74 -26.09 14.92
N VAL A 7 -2.98 -26.50 13.90
CA VAL A 7 -1.51 -26.51 13.91
C VAL A 7 -1.01 -25.38 13.03
N SER A 8 -0.24 -24.48 13.60
CA SER A 8 0.29 -23.31 12.88
C SER A 8 1.69 -22.92 13.37
N HIS A 9 2.49 -22.36 12.49
CA HIS A 9 3.78 -21.78 12.86
C HIS A 9 3.63 -20.56 13.77
N SER A 10 2.50 -19.86 13.68
CA SER A 10 2.22 -18.64 14.43
C SER A 10 1.08 -18.87 15.43
N ARG A 11 1.38 -18.71 16.72
CA ARG A 11 0.35 -18.76 17.77
C ARG A 11 -0.72 -17.69 17.58
N SER A 12 -0.33 -16.46 17.30
CA SER A 12 -1.26 -15.35 17.07
C SER A 12 -2.18 -15.58 15.87
N LEU A 13 -1.67 -16.20 14.79
CA LEU A 13 -2.49 -16.56 13.63
C LEU A 13 -3.53 -17.62 13.99
N ALA A 14 -3.10 -18.67 14.68
CA ALA A 14 -3.99 -19.75 15.10
C ALA A 14 -5.09 -19.24 16.06
N GLU A 15 -4.71 -18.41 17.04
CA GLU A 15 -5.65 -17.82 17.99
C GLU A 15 -6.68 -16.90 17.28
N ALA A 16 -6.23 -16.07 16.34
CA ALA A 16 -7.11 -15.23 15.56
C ALA A 16 -8.06 -16.03 14.66
N ALA A 17 -7.57 -17.09 14.00
CA ALA A 17 -8.39 -17.96 13.18
C ALA A 17 -9.44 -18.70 14.01
N VAL A 18 -9.06 -19.22 15.19
CA VAL A 18 -9.99 -19.91 16.11
C VAL A 18 -11.02 -18.92 16.69
N ALA A 19 -10.61 -17.69 17.02
CA ALA A 19 -11.53 -16.66 17.47
C ALA A 19 -12.55 -16.32 16.37
N LEU A 20 -12.10 -16.13 15.12
CA LEU A 20 -12.99 -15.88 13.97
C LEU A 20 -13.97 -17.02 13.75
N ALA A 21 -13.50 -18.27 13.72
CA ALA A 21 -14.36 -19.43 13.54
C ALA A 21 -15.37 -19.59 14.70
N GLY A 22 -14.94 -19.24 15.92
CA GLY A 22 -15.79 -19.25 17.12
C GLY A 22 -16.95 -18.25 17.07
N GLU A 23 -16.84 -17.15 16.32
CA GLU A 23 -17.93 -16.19 16.11
C GLU A 23 -19.04 -16.73 15.19
N MET A 24 -18.77 -17.79 14.42
CA MET A 24 -19.73 -18.36 13.48
C MET A 24 -20.78 -19.27 14.16
N VAL A 25 -20.47 -19.77 15.37
CA VAL A 25 -21.33 -20.68 16.13
C VAL A 25 -21.58 -20.12 17.52
N SER A 26 -22.85 -20.00 17.92
CA SER A 26 -23.25 -19.45 19.22
C SER A 26 -23.67 -20.53 20.21
N GLY A 27 -23.38 -20.37 21.51
CA GLY A 27 -23.86 -21.18 22.60
C GLY A 27 -23.03 -22.43 22.93
N ASP A 28 -23.69 -23.43 23.56
CA ASP A 28 -23.07 -24.68 24.05
C ASP A 28 -22.74 -25.69 22.92
N GLU A 29 -23.07 -25.38 21.67
CA GLU A 29 -22.90 -26.26 20.51
C GLU A 29 -21.53 -26.08 19.81
N ARG A 30 -20.59 -25.40 20.44
CA ARG A 30 -19.23 -25.21 19.87
C ARG A 30 -18.41 -26.50 19.97
N PRO A 31 -17.74 -26.93 18.87
CA PRO A 31 -16.80 -28.02 18.96
C PRO A 31 -15.61 -27.62 19.85
N ARG A 32 -14.97 -28.64 20.45
CA ARG A 32 -13.72 -28.39 21.20
C ARG A 32 -12.61 -28.11 20.21
N VAL A 33 -11.93 -26.98 20.36
CA VAL A 33 -10.81 -26.58 19.51
C VAL A 33 -9.58 -26.43 20.39
N ALA A 34 -8.49 -27.13 20.06
CA ALA A 34 -7.18 -26.93 20.67
C ALA A 34 -6.19 -26.33 19.67
N ILE A 35 -5.20 -25.59 20.17
CA ILE A 35 -4.19 -24.89 19.35
C ILE A 35 -2.82 -25.47 19.70
N ALA A 36 -2.10 -25.95 18.67
CA ALA A 36 -0.69 -26.32 18.75
C ALA A 36 0.09 -25.41 17.78
N ALA A 37 0.53 -24.27 18.25
CA ALA A 37 1.12 -23.25 17.37
C ALA A 37 2.23 -22.45 18.06
N GLY A 38 3.27 -22.13 17.29
CA GLY A 38 4.48 -21.49 17.81
C GLY A 38 5.35 -22.45 18.64
N LEU A 39 6.62 -22.14 18.80
CA LEU A 39 7.51 -22.83 19.76
C LEU A 39 7.36 -22.27 21.18
N ASP A 40 6.97 -20.99 21.26
CA ASP A 40 6.55 -20.28 22.47
C ASP A 40 5.55 -19.18 22.11
N GLU A 41 5.29 -18.20 23.00
CA GLU A 41 4.34 -17.11 22.76
C GLU A 41 4.74 -16.16 21.64
N SER A 42 6.03 -16.11 21.26
CA SER A 42 6.60 -15.16 20.31
C SER A 42 7.37 -15.79 19.15
N ALA A 43 7.85 -17.05 19.32
CA ALA A 43 8.68 -17.73 18.35
C ALA A 43 7.84 -18.55 17.35
N PHE A 44 8.10 -18.36 16.07
CA PHE A 44 7.50 -19.16 14.99
C PHE A 44 8.03 -20.60 14.97
N GLY A 45 7.18 -21.55 14.64
CA GLY A 45 7.53 -22.95 14.44
C GLY A 45 6.43 -23.90 14.90
N THR A 46 6.63 -25.20 14.70
CA THR A 46 5.71 -26.25 15.12
C THR A 46 6.47 -27.32 15.91
N ASP A 47 5.84 -27.86 16.95
CA ASP A 47 6.40 -28.92 17.80
C ASP A 47 5.47 -30.15 17.81
N ALA A 48 5.97 -31.27 17.30
CA ALA A 48 5.21 -32.54 17.23
C ALA A 48 4.70 -32.99 18.58
N THR A 49 5.43 -32.76 19.68
CA THR A 49 5.00 -33.10 21.04
C THR A 49 3.81 -32.25 21.47
N ALA A 50 3.85 -30.94 21.17
CA ALA A 50 2.72 -30.03 21.45
C ALA A 50 1.48 -30.40 20.63
N VAL A 51 1.67 -30.84 19.37
CA VAL A 51 0.57 -31.32 18.52
C VAL A 51 -0.06 -32.57 19.08
N ALA A 52 0.75 -33.57 19.49
CA ALA A 52 0.25 -34.80 20.11
C ALA A 52 -0.50 -34.51 21.44
N GLN A 53 0.01 -33.56 22.23
CA GLN A 53 -0.65 -33.14 23.45
C GLN A 53 -2.00 -32.47 23.16
N ALA A 54 -2.08 -31.56 22.18
CA ALA A 54 -3.33 -30.89 21.79
C ALA A 54 -4.36 -31.90 21.28
N ILE A 55 -3.96 -32.89 20.48
CA ILE A 55 -4.83 -33.96 20.02
C ILE A 55 -5.38 -34.75 21.21
N THR A 56 -4.50 -35.15 22.15
CA THR A 56 -4.90 -35.92 23.33
C THR A 56 -5.87 -35.13 24.24
N GLU A 57 -5.69 -33.82 24.35
CA GLU A 57 -6.54 -32.95 25.15
C GLU A 57 -7.99 -32.90 24.65
N VAL A 58 -8.20 -32.93 23.34
CA VAL A 58 -9.53 -32.80 22.73
C VAL A 58 -10.06 -34.14 22.23
N ASP A 59 -9.33 -35.27 22.35
CA ASP A 59 -9.76 -36.56 21.88
C ASP A 59 -11.15 -36.96 22.42
N GLY A 60 -11.91 -37.60 21.57
CA GLY A 60 -13.28 -38.04 21.84
C GLY A 60 -13.71 -39.17 20.91
N PRO A 61 -14.89 -39.79 21.20
CA PRO A 61 -15.36 -40.95 20.42
C PRO A 61 -15.63 -40.60 18.94
N ASP A 62 -15.94 -39.33 18.63
CA ASP A 62 -16.34 -38.90 17.29
C ASP A 62 -15.13 -38.51 16.43
N GLY A 63 -13.94 -38.42 17.01
CA GLY A 63 -12.66 -38.17 16.34
C GLY A 63 -12.18 -36.72 16.39
N VAL A 64 -10.97 -36.52 15.85
CA VAL A 64 -10.24 -35.22 15.83
C VAL A 64 -9.85 -34.86 14.40
N LEU A 65 -10.26 -33.71 13.90
CA LEU A 65 -9.79 -33.14 12.64
C LEU A 65 -8.63 -32.19 12.93
N VAL A 66 -7.51 -32.36 12.21
CA VAL A 66 -6.33 -31.48 12.35
C VAL A 66 -6.21 -30.61 11.11
N LEU A 67 -6.22 -29.31 11.30
CA LEU A 67 -6.02 -28.29 10.25
C LEU A 67 -4.62 -27.70 10.38
N LEU A 68 -3.97 -27.46 9.24
CA LEU A 68 -2.56 -27.18 9.12
C LEU A 68 -2.33 -25.91 8.29
N ASP A 69 -1.32 -25.08 8.62
CA ASP A 69 -1.02 -23.87 7.85
C ASP A 69 -0.03 -24.08 6.70
N LEU A 70 1.14 -24.63 6.96
CA LEU A 70 2.22 -24.78 5.98
C LEU A 70 2.77 -26.23 5.98
N GLY A 71 3.53 -26.59 4.94
CA GLY A 71 4.04 -27.96 4.74
C GLY A 71 4.81 -28.55 5.92
N SER A 72 5.62 -27.75 6.65
CA SER A 72 6.33 -28.24 7.85
C SER A 72 5.40 -28.54 9.03
N ALA A 73 4.21 -27.91 9.12
CA ALA A 73 3.19 -28.29 10.10
C ALA A 73 2.62 -29.68 9.81
N VAL A 74 2.55 -30.09 8.53
CA VAL A 74 2.17 -31.44 8.13
C VAL A 74 3.16 -32.46 8.70
N LEU A 75 4.46 -32.24 8.52
CA LEU A 75 5.51 -33.13 9.06
C LEU A 75 5.44 -33.22 10.59
N SER A 76 5.19 -32.12 11.28
CA SER A 76 5.02 -32.15 12.74
C SER A 76 3.78 -32.89 13.18
N ALA A 77 2.68 -32.77 12.41
CA ALA A 77 1.44 -33.48 12.70
C ALA A 77 1.57 -35.00 12.40
N GLU A 78 2.21 -35.37 11.30
CA GLU A 78 2.50 -36.78 10.99
C GLU A 78 3.38 -37.41 12.07
N MET A 79 4.43 -36.74 12.50
CA MET A 79 5.27 -37.19 13.59
C MET A 79 4.50 -37.26 14.93
N ALA A 80 3.57 -36.35 15.16
CA ALA A 80 2.72 -36.37 16.36
C ALA A 80 1.86 -37.65 16.43
N LEU A 81 1.35 -38.13 15.27
CA LEU A 81 0.59 -39.40 15.24
C LEU A 81 1.38 -40.59 15.75
N GLU A 82 2.72 -40.62 15.58
CA GLU A 82 3.58 -41.66 16.09
C GLU A 82 3.73 -41.63 17.62
N PHE A 83 3.48 -40.47 18.25
CA PHE A 83 3.53 -40.31 19.70
C PHE A 83 2.21 -40.61 20.41
N LEU A 84 1.12 -40.78 19.65
CA LEU A 84 -0.21 -41.04 20.20
C LEU A 84 -0.43 -42.54 20.47
N ASP A 85 -1.36 -42.83 21.39
CA ASP A 85 -1.89 -44.15 21.53
C ASP A 85 -2.50 -44.63 20.20
N PRO A 86 -2.22 -45.88 19.75
CA PRO A 86 -2.73 -46.38 18.47
C PRO A 86 -4.26 -46.29 18.27
N ASP A 87 -5.04 -46.32 19.33
CA ASP A 87 -6.48 -46.20 19.26
C ASP A 87 -6.92 -44.72 19.17
N VAL A 88 -6.15 -43.77 19.66
CA VAL A 88 -6.35 -42.32 19.44
C VAL A 88 -5.96 -41.96 18.01
N ALA A 89 -4.79 -42.40 17.54
CA ALA A 89 -4.28 -42.11 16.21
C ALA A 89 -5.25 -42.52 15.08
N LYS A 90 -5.99 -43.63 15.27
CA LYS A 90 -7.03 -44.09 14.31
C LYS A 90 -8.21 -43.13 14.16
N ARG A 91 -8.47 -42.28 15.15
CA ARG A 91 -9.57 -41.32 15.16
C ARG A 91 -9.14 -39.92 14.74
N VAL A 92 -7.88 -39.73 14.41
CA VAL A 92 -7.33 -38.47 13.95
C VAL A 92 -7.31 -38.42 12.43
N ARG A 93 -7.75 -37.31 11.86
CA ARG A 93 -7.70 -37.05 10.42
C ARG A 93 -6.96 -35.73 10.18
N LEU A 94 -5.89 -35.77 9.40
CA LEU A 94 -5.21 -34.57 8.89
C LEU A 94 -5.98 -34.08 7.66
N SER A 95 -6.18 -32.74 7.53
CA SER A 95 -6.89 -32.12 6.41
C SER A 95 -5.97 -31.20 5.63
N SER A 96 -6.12 -31.23 4.31
CA SER A 96 -5.46 -30.33 3.37
C SER A 96 -6.19 -28.98 3.19
N ALA A 97 -7.25 -28.76 3.94
CA ALA A 97 -8.08 -27.56 3.84
C ALA A 97 -7.28 -26.27 4.14
N PRO A 98 -7.65 -25.16 3.50
CA PRO A 98 -7.08 -23.85 3.82
C PRO A 98 -7.37 -23.49 5.27
N LEU A 99 -6.33 -23.05 6.02
CA LEU A 99 -6.42 -22.95 7.48
C LEU A 99 -7.60 -22.10 7.96
N VAL A 100 -7.81 -20.90 7.39
CA VAL A 100 -8.84 -19.97 7.88
C VAL A 100 -10.23 -20.36 7.38
N GLU A 101 -10.40 -20.48 6.08
CA GLU A 101 -11.69 -20.82 5.45
C GLU A 101 -12.12 -22.25 5.83
N GLY A 102 -11.18 -23.18 5.82
CA GLY A 102 -11.42 -24.56 6.22
C GLY A 102 -11.77 -24.69 7.70
N LEU A 103 -11.14 -23.91 8.59
CA LEU A 103 -11.48 -23.90 10.02
C LEU A 103 -12.90 -23.36 10.25
N VAL A 104 -13.30 -22.30 9.55
CA VAL A 104 -14.67 -21.75 9.65
C VAL A 104 -15.69 -22.81 9.22
N ALA A 105 -15.47 -23.45 8.06
CA ALA A 105 -16.36 -24.49 7.55
C ALA A 105 -16.40 -25.72 8.49
N ALA A 106 -15.23 -26.17 8.99
CA ALA A 106 -15.11 -27.29 9.91
C ALA A 106 -15.87 -27.05 11.24
N VAL A 107 -15.72 -25.84 11.84
CA VAL A 107 -16.39 -25.49 13.11
C VAL A 107 -17.91 -25.50 12.92
N VAL A 108 -18.41 -24.95 11.81
CA VAL A 108 -19.85 -24.93 11.50
C VAL A 108 -20.36 -26.37 11.27
N ALA A 109 -19.71 -27.17 10.43
CA ALA A 109 -20.10 -28.53 10.15
C ALA A 109 -20.01 -29.43 11.40
N ALA A 110 -19.00 -29.27 12.25
CA ALA A 110 -18.87 -29.99 13.49
C ALA A 110 -19.99 -29.65 14.49
N SER A 111 -20.43 -28.39 14.54
CA SER A 111 -21.51 -27.94 15.42
C SER A 111 -22.88 -28.56 15.07
N THR A 112 -23.08 -28.97 13.83
CA THR A 112 -24.31 -29.66 13.38
C THR A 112 -24.30 -31.17 13.65
N GLY A 113 -23.21 -31.70 14.24
CA GLY A 113 -23.09 -33.14 14.56
C GLY A 113 -22.68 -34.01 13.37
N SER A 114 -22.13 -33.42 12.32
CA SER A 114 -21.66 -34.12 11.12
C SER A 114 -20.55 -35.14 11.43
N THR A 115 -20.34 -36.14 10.59
CA THR A 115 -19.27 -37.12 10.71
C THR A 115 -17.88 -36.49 10.37
N ILE A 116 -16.79 -37.10 10.84
CA ILE A 116 -15.45 -36.59 10.59
C ILE A 116 -15.13 -36.44 9.08
N ASP A 117 -15.66 -37.36 8.27
CA ASP A 117 -15.48 -37.30 6.80
C ASP A 117 -16.23 -36.14 6.19
N ALA A 118 -17.47 -35.87 6.66
CA ALA A 118 -18.24 -34.72 6.19
C ALA A 118 -17.62 -33.40 6.66
N VAL A 119 -17.14 -33.31 7.90
CA VAL A 119 -16.45 -32.12 8.43
C VAL A 119 -15.17 -31.84 7.64
N ALA A 120 -14.39 -32.88 7.30
CA ALA A 120 -13.19 -32.75 6.51
C ALA A 120 -13.51 -32.29 5.06
N ALA A 121 -14.54 -32.86 4.44
CA ALA A 121 -14.96 -32.46 3.09
C ALA A 121 -15.43 -30.99 3.04
N GLU A 122 -16.18 -30.53 4.05
CA GLU A 122 -16.57 -29.12 4.15
C GLU A 122 -15.35 -28.20 4.36
N ALA A 123 -14.40 -28.63 5.19
CA ALA A 123 -13.15 -27.89 5.38
C ALA A 123 -12.38 -27.74 4.05
N ASP A 124 -12.20 -28.84 3.30
CA ASP A 124 -11.50 -28.85 2.02
C ASP A 124 -12.23 -28.01 0.96
N ALA A 125 -13.56 -27.96 1.01
CA ALA A 125 -14.40 -27.14 0.14
C ALA A 125 -14.41 -25.63 0.51
N GLY A 126 -13.83 -25.24 1.64
CA GLY A 126 -13.91 -23.87 2.18
C GLY A 126 -13.46 -22.75 1.23
N LEU A 127 -12.68 -23.04 0.19
CA LEU A 127 -12.28 -22.09 -0.84
C LEU A 127 -13.25 -21.98 -2.02
N LEU A 128 -14.21 -22.91 -2.18
CA LEU A 128 -15.05 -22.95 -3.39
C LEU A 128 -15.84 -21.67 -3.58
N GLY A 129 -16.54 -21.19 -2.56
CA GLY A 129 -17.30 -19.95 -2.63
C GLY A 129 -16.44 -18.73 -2.93
N LYS A 130 -15.21 -18.68 -2.42
CA LYS A 130 -14.25 -17.61 -2.69
C LYS A 130 -13.74 -17.66 -4.13
N ARG A 131 -13.48 -18.85 -4.69
CA ARG A 131 -13.06 -19.07 -6.07
C ARG A 131 -14.16 -18.69 -7.08
N GLU A 132 -15.40 -19.12 -6.83
CA GLU A 132 -16.53 -18.76 -7.70
C GLU A 132 -16.80 -17.26 -7.69
N HIS A 133 -16.74 -16.65 -6.52
CA HIS A 133 -16.94 -15.19 -6.39
C HIS A 133 -15.88 -14.38 -7.14
N LEU A 134 -14.66 -14.93 -7.26
CA LEU A 134 -13.54 -14.32 -7.99
C LEU A 134 -13.51 -14.70 -9.47
N GLY A 135 -14.48 -15.49 -9.97
CA GLY A 135 -14.57 -15.87 -11.38
C GLY A 135 -13.46 -16.83 -11.85
N VAL A 136 -12.86 -17.60 -10.96
CA VAL A 136 -11.84 -18.60 -11.30
C VAL A 136 -12.54 -19.83 -11.90
N VAL A 137 -12.54 -19.93 -13.24
CA VAL A 137 -13.07 -21.10 -13.96
C VAL A 137 -11.99 -22.20 -13.94
N GLU A 138 -12.25 -23.31 -13.26
CA GLU A 138 -11.41 -24.50 -13.37
C GLU A 138 -11.55 -25.11 -14.78
N VAL A 139 -10.39 -25.32 -15.44
CA VAL A 139 -10.31 -26.25 -16.56
C VAL A 139 -10.40 -27.67 -15.98
N ALA A 140 -11.47 -28.34 -16.34
CA ALA A 140 -11.85 -29.66 -15.85
C ALA A 140 -10.73 -30.71 -15.99
N GLY A 141 -10.43 -31.34 -14.87
CA GLY A 141 -9.65 -32.56 -14.83
C GLY A 141 -9.77 -33.21 -13.45
N ALA A 142 -10.90 -33.81 -13.15
CA ALA A 142 -11.08 -35.05 -12.43
C ALA A 142 -12.50 -35.15 -11.79
N ALA A 143 -13.20 -36.18 -12.22
CA ALA A 143 -14.41 -36.79 -11.62
C ALA A 143 -15.70 -35.95 -11.62
N ASP A 144 -16.52 -36.22 -12.63
CA ASP A 144 -17.95 -36.05 -12.66
C ASP A 144 -18.58 -36.54 -11.35
N VAL A 145 -18.98 -35.60 -10.52
CA VAL A 145 -20.11 -35.85 -9.62
C VAL A 145 -21.35 -35.33 -10.37
N ASP A 146 -22.10 -36.24 -10.82
CA ASP A 146 -23.33 -36.12 -11.61
C ASP A 146 -24.28 -35.08 -10.96
N ALA A 147 -24.39 -33.90 -11.57
CA ALA A 147 -25.29 -32.81 -11.18
C ALA A 147 -26.77 -33.14 -11.52
N SER A 148 -27.07 -34.41 -11.85
CA SER A 148 -28.42 -34.89 -12.21
C SER A 148 -29.15 -35.65 -11.09
N ALA A 149 -28.70 -35.57 -9.82
CA ALA A 149 -29.28 -36.31 -8.72
C ALA A 149 -29.80 -35.45 -7.55
N LEU A 150 -30.25 -34.24 -7.82
CA LEU A 150 -31.21 -33.57 -6.92
C LEU A 150 -32.57 -33.58 -7.63
N ASP A 151 -33.25 -34.76 -7.58
CA ASP A 151 -34.66 -34.86 -7.88
C ASP A 151 -35.39 -33.89 -6.94
N LEU A 152 -35.97 -32.85 -7.49
CA LEU A 152 -36.95 -32.03 -6.77
C LEU A 152 -38.15 -32.94 -6.44
N ASP A 153 -38.27 -33.32 -5.18
CA ASP A 153 -39.41 -34.05 -4.66
C ASP A 153 -40.68 -33.21 -4.97
N GLU A 154 -41.65 -33.78 -5.67
CA GLU A 154 -42.91 -33.08 -6.00
C GLU A 154 -43.69 -32.63 -4.75
N ASP A 155 -43.32 -33.07 -3.55
CA ASP A 155 -43.90 -32.74 -2.25
C ASP A 155 -43.06 -31.71 -1.43
N ALA A 156 -42.04 -31.03 -1.98
CA ALA A 156 -41.23 -30.06 -1.25
C ALA A 156 -42.00 -28.76 -0.98
N GLU A 157 -42.10 -28.37 0.30
CA GLU A 157 -42.63 -27.09 0.70
C GLU A 157 -41.58 -26.00 0.42
N SER A 158 -41.99 -24.76 0.08
CA SER A 158 -41.05 -23.68 -0.21
C SER A 158 -41.52 -22.33 0.34
N VAL A 159 -40.56 -21.48 0.72
CA VAL A 159 -40.75 -20.09 1.13
C VAL A 159 -39.78 -19.20 0.43
N GLU A 160 -40.19 -17.96 0.09
CA GLU A 160 -39.28 -16.94 -0.45
C GLU A 160 -38.95 -15.94 0.65
N VAL A 161 -37.64 -15.68 0.89
CA VAL A 161 -37.15 -14.72 1.90
C VAL A 161 -36.28 -13.69 1.25
N GLU A 162 -36.28 -12.46 1.80
CA GLU A 162 -35.40 -11.39 1.34
C GLU A 162 -34.14 -11.34 2.20
N VAL A 163 -32.98 -11.13 1.56
CA VAL A 163 -31.68 -10.98 2.24
C VAL A 163 -31.55 -9.54 2.75
N LEU A 164 -31.87 -9.34 4.03
CA LEU A 164 -31.81 -8.02 4.69
C LEU A 164 -30.43 -7.70 5.30
N ALA A 165 -29.49 -8.66 5.37
CA ALA A 165 -28.14 -8.45 5.87
C ALA A 165 -27.40 -7.43 4.98
N ALA A 166 -26.81 -6.40 5.58
CA ALA A 166 -26.24 -5.24 4.88
C ALA A 166 -25.18 -5.61 3.81
N HIS A 167 -24.44 -6.68 4.04
CA HIS A 167 -23.41 -7.20 3.14
C HIS A 167 -23.82 -8.55 2.48
N GLY A 168 -25.10 -8.90 2.50
CA GLY A 168 -25.61 -10.15 1.95
C GLY A 168 -25.33 -11.37 2.85
N LEU A 169 -25.49 -12.59 2.28
CA LEU A 169 -25.16 -13.85 2.96
C LEU A 169 -23.65 -14.12 2.94
N HIS A 170 -22.86 -13.24 3.57
CA HIS A 170 -21.44 -13.49 3.80
C HIS A 170 -21.22 -14.52 4.93
N ALA A 171 -19.96 -14.85 5.27
CA ALA A 171 -19.60 -15.98 6.14
C ALA A 171 -20.41 -16.09 7.45
N ARG A 172 -20.69 -15.00 8.18
CA ARG A 172 -21.43 -15.03 9.46
C ARG A 172 -22.94 -15.30 9.27
N PRO A 173 -23.70 -14.58 8.43
CA PRO A 173 -25.08 -14.91 8.11
C PRO A 173 -25.26 -16.31 7.53
N ALA A 174 -24.39 -16.71 6.61
CA ALA A 174 -24.42 -18.05 6.01
C ALA A 174 -24.17 -19.15 7.05
N ALA A 175 -23.20 -18.99 7.95
CA ALA A 175 -22.92 -19.93 9.02
C ALA A 175 -24.13 -20.11 9.98
N ARG A 176 -24.83 -19.03 10.31
CA ARG A 176 -26.04 -19.08 11.14
C ARG A 176 -27.17 -19.80 10.45
N LEU A 177 -27.36 -19.60 9.14
CA LEU A 177 -28.31 -20.30 8.35
C LEU A 177 -28.02 -21.82 8.33
N VAL A 178 -26.79 -22.22 8.04
CA VAL A 178 -26.34 -23.62 8.07
C VAL A 178 -26.55 -24.25 9.44
N ALA A 179 -26.15 -23.57 10.51
CA ALA A 179 -26.33 -24.05 11.87
C ALA A 179 -27.81 -24.17 12.28
N LEU A 180 -28.66 -23.27 11.78
CA LEU A 180 -30.11 -23.37 12.02
C LEU A 180 -30.69 -24.58 11.33
N VAL A 181 -30.41 -24.74 10.03
CA VAL A 181 -30.93 -25.86 9.21
C VAL A 181 -30.48 -27.20 9.76
N GLY A 182 -29.25 -27.32 10.23
CA GLY A 182 -28.70 -28.54 10.81
C GLY A 182 -29.39 -29.02 12.10
N ARG A 183 -30.33 -28.27 12.69
CA ARG A 183 -31.13 -28.68 13.87
C ARG A 183 -32.38 -29.44 13.53
N PHE A 184 -32.77 -29.48 12.25
CA PHE A 184 -34.02 -30.07 11.77
C PHE A 184 -33.75 -31.34 10.97
N ALA A 185 -34.64 -32.31 11.06
CA ALA A 185 -34.60 -33.50 10.24
C ALA A 185 -35.29 -33.22 8.88
N ALA A 186 -34.69 -32.33 8.10
CA ALA A 186 -35.16 -31.91 6.79
C ALA A 186 -33.97 -31.66 5.84
N GLU A 187 -34.18 -31.98 4.57
CA GLU A 187 -33.28 -31.57 3.49
C GLU A 187 -33.73 -30.21 2.98
N VAL A 188 -32.82 -29.22 3.05
CA VAL A 188 -33.12 -27.83 2.66
C VAL A 188 -32.23 -27.42 1.53
N THR A 189 -32.83 -26.88 0.47
CA THR A 189 -32.09 -26.28 -0.67
C THR A 189 -32.42 -24.81 -0.82
N LEU A 190 -31.44 -24.06 -1.32
CA LEU A 190 -31.51 -22.62 -1.53
C LEU A 190 -31.27 -22.29 -2.99
N THR A 191 -32.08 -21.39 -3.52
CA THR A 191 -31.85 -20.77 -4.84
C THR A 191 -31.99 -19.28 -4.72
N ASN A 192 -31.01 -18.55 -5.27
CA ASN A 192 -31.10 -17.10 -5.39
C ASN A 192 -32.09 -16.76 -6.52
N ALA A 193 -33.32 -16.46 -6.18
CA ALA A 193 -34.39 -16.18 -7.15
C ALA A 193 -34.11 -14.87 -7.96
N THR A 194 -33.27 -13.96 -7.44
CA THR A 194 -32.90 -12.74 -8.15
C THR A 194 -31.89 -12.99 -9.27
N THR A 195 -30.91 -13.90 -9.06
CA THR A 195 -29.83 -14.16 -10.03
C THR A 195 -29.96 -15.49 -10.75
N GLY A 196 -30.84 -16.39 -10.28
CA GLY A 196 -30.99 -17.73 -10.81
C GLY A 196 -29.90 -18.73 -10.38
N ARG A 197 -29.01 -18.37 -9.45
CA ARG A 197 -27.95 -19.26 -8.94
C ARG A 197 -28.53 -20.27 -7.94
N GLY A 198 -28.12 -21.50 -8.02
CA GLY A 198 -28.60 -22.63 -7.24
C GLY A 198 -29.38 -23.64 -8.13
N PRO A 199 -30.09 -24.64 -7.57
CA PRO A 199 -30.24 -24.94 -6.13
C PRO A 199 -28.94 -25.46 -5.49
N VAL A 200 -28.70 -25.09 -4.23
CA VAL A 200 -27.58 -25.59 -3.41
C VAL A 200 -28.09 -26.08 -2.06
N THR A 201 -27.41 -27.04 -1.41
CA THR A 201 -27.83 -27.48 -0.08
C THR A 201 -27.57 -26.40 0.97
N ALA A 202 -28.56 -26.13 1.82
CA ALA A 202 -28.42 -25.21 2.93
C ALA A 202 -27.60 -25.79 4.11
N ALA A 203 -27.22 -27.07 4.06
CA ALA A 203 -26.37 -27.72 5.06
C ALA A 203 -24.88 -27.48 4.84
N SER A 204 -24.46 -26.89 3.70
CA SER A 204 -23.06 -26.62 3.34
C SER A 204 -22.81 -25.12 3.27
N LEU A 205 -21.87 -24.64 4.11
CA LEU A 205 -21.46 -23.23 4.14
C LEU A 205 -20.82 -22.82 2.82
N SER A 206 -19.98 -23.68 2.27
CA SER A 206 -19.28 -23.42 1.00
C SER A 206 -20.25 -23.31 -0.17
N GLN A 207 -21.28 -24.15 -0.22
CA GLN A 207 -22.31 -24.09 -1.27
C GLN A 207 -23.20 -22.85 -1.11
N VAL A 208 -23.64 -22.52 0.11
CA VAL A 208 -24.43 -21.30 0.38
C VAL A 208 -23.69 -20.04 -0.06
N ALA A 209 -22.38 -20.00 0.11
CA ALA A 209 -21.54 -18.88 -0.35
C ALA A 209 -21.53 -18.70 -1.89
N THR A 210 -21.75 -19.78 -2.67
CA THR A 210 -21.81 -19.71 -4.15
C THR A 210 -23.05 -19.01 -4.69
N LEU A 211 -24.08 -18.85 -3.87
CA LEU A 211 -25.32 -18.15 -4.26
C LEU A 211 -25.11 -16.66 -4.56
N ASP A 212 -24.00 -16.05 -4.11
CA ASP A 212 -23.74 -14.60 -4.22
C ASP A 212 -24.99 -13.78 -3.84
N ALA A 213 -25.60 -14.17 -2.71
CA ALA A 213 -26.85 -13.57 -2.27
C ALA A 213 -26.57 -12.26 -1.53
N ARG A 214 -26.78 -11.14 -2.22
CA ARG A 214 -26.52 -9.76 -1.75
C ARG A 214 -27.75 -9.17 -1.06
N HIS A 215 -27.55 -8.05 -0.37
CA HIS A 215 -28.65 -7.28 0.21
C HIS A 215 -29.74 -6.97 -0.83
N GLY A 216 -31.00 -7.22 -0.47
CA GLY A 216 -32.15 -7.04 -1.35
C GLY A 216 -32.40 -8.18 -2.35
N HIS A 217 -31.53 -9.20 -2.43
CA HIS A 217 -31.81 -10.40 -3.23
C HIS A 217 -32.87 -11.25 -2.54
N ARG A 218 -33.65 -12.01 -3.33
CA ARG A 218 -34.61 -12.97 -2.83
C ARG A 218 -34.05 -14.37 -2.97
N LEU A 219 -34.23 -15.16 -1.90
CA LEU A 219 -33.89 -16.57 -1.84
C LEU A 219 -35.15 -17.42 -1.82
N ALA A 220 -35.28 -18.34 -2.75
CA ALA A 220 -36.23 -19.44 -2.66
C ALA A 220 -35.60 -20.54 -1.81
N VAL A 221 -36.25 -20.87 -0.71
CA VAL A 221 -35.86 -21.91 0.23
C VAL A 221 -36.86 -23.05 0.08
N SER A 222 -36.38 -24.22 -0.29
CA SER A 222 -37.22 -25.42 -0.41
C SER A 222 -36.76 -26.46 0.61
N ALA A 223 -37.70 -27.11 1.25
CA ALA A 223 -37.45 -28.13 2.27
C ALA A 223 -38.29 -29.37 2.05
N SER A 224 -37.71 -30.55 2.30
CA SER A 224 -38.37 -31.85 2.33
C SER A 224 -37.98 -32.64 3.58
N GLY A 225 -38.84 -33.48 4.07
CA GLY A 225 -38.61 -34.27 5.26
C GLY A 225 -39.59 -34.00 6.40
N PRO A 226 -39.42 -34.68 7.55
CA PRO A 226 -40.41 -34.61 8.65
C PRO A 226 -40.57 -33.21 9.25
N ASP A 227 -39.50 -32.42 9.27
CA ASP A 227 -39.47 -31.07 9.89
C ASP A 227 -39.48 -29.95 8.82
N ALA A 228 -39.96 -30.24 7.58
CA ALA A 228 -39.87 -29.26 6.46
C ALA A 228 -40.60 -27.95 6.76
N ALA A 229 -41.81 -27.98 7.29
CA ALA A 229 -42.57 -26.78 7.63
C ALA A 229 -41.88 -25.97 8.75
N ASP A 230 -41.40 -26.67 9.79
CA ASP A 230 -40.76 -26.01 10.95
C ASP A 230 -39.42 -25.33 10.58
N VAL A 231 -38.62 -25.96 9.70
CA VAL A 231 -37.35 -25.36 9.23
C VAL A 231 -37.59 -24.15 8.31
N LEU A 232 -38.63 -24.18 7.46
CA LEU A 232 -38.97 -23.04 6.62
C LEU A 232 -39.43 -21.83 7.45
N GLU A 233 -40.24 -22.07 8.51
CA GLU A 233 -40.64 -21.01 9.44
C GLU A 233 -39.43 -20.43 10.17
N ALA A 234 -38.52 -21.25 10.67
CA ALA A 234 -37.30 -20.85 11.35
C ALA A 234 -36.34 -20.06 10.43
N VAL A 235 -36.19 -20.46 9.16
CA VAL A 235 -35.38 -19.72 8.17
C VAL A 235 -36.01 -18.36 7.84
N ALA A 236 -37.34 -18.29 7.70
CA ALA A 236 -38.04 -17.03 7.47
C ALA A 236 -37.90 -16.08 8.66
N GLU A 237 -37.97 -16.56 9.90
CA GLU A 237 -37.71 -15.78 11.10
C GLU A 237 -36.24 -15.27 11.12
N LEU A 238 -35.26 -16.14 10.83
CA LEU A 238 -33.85 -15.77 10.79
C LEU A 238 -33.59 -14.69 9.73
N ALA A 239 -34.20 -14.80 8.55
CA ALA A 239 -34.12 -13.81 7.48
C ALA A 239 -34.73 -12.46 7.89
N ALA A 240 -35.86 -12.45 8.59
CA ALA A 240 -36.51 -11.23 9.11
C ALA A 240 -35.61 -10.46 10.11
N TYR A 241 -34.72 -11.18 10.81
CA TYR A 241 -33.70 -10.58 11.69
C TYR A 241 -32.36 -10.41 11.00
N SER A 242 -32.34 -10.12 9.68
CA SER A 242 -31.12 -9.91 8.89
C SER A 242 -30.09 -11.04 9.04
N PHE A 243 -30.52 -12.27 9.20
CA PHE A 243 -29.68 -13.43 9.53
C PHE A 243 -28.80 -13.20 10.78
N GLY A 244 -29.29 -12.36 11.71
CA GLY A 244 -28.59 -11.99 12.95
C GLY A 244 -27.47 -11.00 12.78
N ASP A 245 -27.41 -10.26 11.68
CA ASP A 245 -26.40 -9.22 11.42
C ASP A 245 -26.99 -7.86 11.86
N ASP A 246 -26.64 -7.42 13.07
CA ASP A 246 -27.16 -6.19 13.71
C ASP A 246 -26.44 -4.93 13.18
N ALA A 247 -26.33 -4.74 11.88
CA ALA A 247 -25.87 -3.49 11.28
C ALA A 247 -27.06 -2.60 10.93
N SER A 248 -27.32 -1.57 11.72
CA SER A 248 -28.29 -0.52 11.42
C SER A 248 -28.05 0.07 10.02
N PRO A 249 -29.09 0.24 9.20
CA PRO A 249 -28.92 0.71 7.82
C PRO A 249 -28.47 2.17 7.80
N ARG A 250 -27.28 2.43 7.29
CA ARG A 250 -26.91 3.76 6.80
C ARG A 250 -27.58 3.96 5.45
N ALA A 251 -28.48 4.94 5.42
CA ALA A 251 -29.23 5.34 4.25
C ALA A 251 -28.33 5.78 3.09
N GLY A 252 -28.68 5.29 1.89
CA GLY A 252 -28.59 6.03 0.64
C GLY A 252 -27.30 5.91 -0.14
N ALA A 253 -27.11 4.83 -0.90
CA ALA A 253 -26.39 4.90 -2.15
C ALA A 253 -27.40 5.29 -3.25
N ALA A 254 -27.37 6.55 -3.66
CA ALA A 254 -28.10 7.00 -4.85
C ALA A 254 -27.44 6.38 -6.09
N THR A 255 -28.22 5.66 -6.85
CA THR A 255 -27.89 5.24 -8.21
C THR A 255 -27.66 6.47 -9.08
N VAL A 256 -26.44 6.64 -9.58
CA VAL A 256 -26.09 7.60 -10.62
C VAL A 256 -26.51 7.00 -11.96
N PRO A 257 -27.25 7.72 -12.83
CA PRO A 257 -27.54 7.24 -14.18
C PRO A 257 -26.28 7.23 -15.03
N ASP A 258 -26.16 6.17 -15.80
CA ASP A 258 -25.15 5.96 -16.85
C ASP A 258 -25.39 7.00 -17.96
N ASP A 259 -24.58 8.06 -17.98
CA ASP A 259 -24.53 8.98 -19.12
C ASP A 259 -23.11 8.99 -19.67
N THR A 260 -22.98 8.27 -20.78
CA THR A 260 -21.75 8.11 -21.54
C THR A 260 -21.49 9.37 -22.37
N SER A 261 -20.79 10.32 -21.81
CA SER A 261 -19.96 11.26 -22.55
C SER A 261 -18.76 11.64 -21.69
N ALA A 262 -17.63 10.98 -21.95
CA ALA A 262 -16.37 11.28 -21.31
C ALA A 262 -15.91 12.68 -21.70
N PRO A 263 -15.65 13.60 -20.74
CA PRO A 263 -14.82 14.74 -21.01
C PRO A 263 -13.36 14.29 -21.08
N ASP A 264 -12.57 14.93 -21.94
CA ASP A 264 -11.13 14.79 -22.03
C ASP A 264 -10.51 14.90 -20.62
N ILE A 265 -10.10 13.74 -20.07
CA ILE A 265 -9.43 13.69 -18.77
C ILE A 265 -8.01 14.20 -19.01
N VAL A 266 -7.74 15.42 -18.58
CA VAL A 266 -6.37 15.92 -18.42
C VAL A 266 -5.74 15.10 -17.29
N PRO A 267 -4.65 14.33 -17.51
CA PRO A 267 -4.02 13.55 -16.45
C PRO A 267 -3.62 14.46 -15.29
N ALA A 268 -3.78 13.97 -14.07
CA ALA A 268 -3.37 14.68 -12.87
C ALA A 268 -1.85 14.99 -12.94
N VAL A 269 -1.53 16.28 -12.94
CA VAL A 269 -0.15 16.77 -12.96
C VAL A 269 0.48 16.54 -11.60
N GLU A 270 1.29 15.50 -11.45
CA GLU A 270 2.20 15.42 -10.31
C GLU A 270 3.35 16.41 -10.48
N LEU A 271 3.65 17.11 -9.41
CA LEU A 271 4.79 18.01 -9.30
C LEU A 271 6.10 17.25 -9.63
N GLY A 272 6.79 17.69 -10.65
CA GLY A 272 7.85 17.03 -11.39
C GLY A 272 8.91 16.26 -10.59
N SER A 273 9.56 15.34 -11.28
CA SER A 273 10.69 14.55 -10.79
C SER A 273 11.76 15.43 -10.14
N GLY A 274 12.43 14.93 -9.07
CA GLY A 274 13.47 15.65 -8.32
C GLY A 274 14.69 16.11 -9.15
N SER A 275 14.70 15.87 -10.47
CA SER A 275 15.79 16.22 -11.40
C SER A 275 15.82 17.70 -11.86
N GLY A 276 14.73 18.46 -11.64
CA GLY A 276 14.63 19.84 -12.15
C GLY A 276 14.50 19.97 -13.67
N LEU A 277 14.59 18.88 -14.41
CA LEU A 277 14.33 18.78 -15.83
C LEU A 277 13.08 17.95 -16.05
N ASP A 278 11.92 18.60 -16.15
CA ASP A 278 10.64 17.94 -16.37
C ASP A 278 10.30 17.84 -17.87
N ILE A 279 11.20 18.33 -18.75
CA ILE A 279 11.04 18.31 -20.20
C ILE A 279 12.09 17.40 -20.83
N ALA A 280 11.65 16.56 -21.76
CA ALA A 280 12.53 15.78 -22.60
C ALA A 280 12.06 15.82 -24.07
N ILE A 281 13.00 15.69 -25.00
CA ILE A 281 12.75 15.54 -26.42
C ILE A 281 13.74 14.56 -27.01
N GLY A 282 13.29 13.68 -27.87
CA GLY A 282 14.14 12.68 -28.54
C GLY A 282 13.33 11.66 -29.32
N PRO A 283 14.01 10.75 -30.06
CA PRO A 283 13.34 9.62 -30.70
C PRO A 283 12.76 8.69 -29.64
N ALA A 284 11.57 8.15 -29.89
CA ALA A 284 10.93 7.17 -29.03
C ALA A 284 11.66 5.81 -29.12
N LEU A 285 12.01 5.26 -28.00
CA LEU A 285 12.55 3.91 -27.84
C LEU A 285 11.44 3.06 -27.21
N VAL A 286 10.58 2.47 -28.06
CA VAL A 286 9.43 1.69 -27.57
C VAL A 286 9.91 0.31 -27.18
N ALA A 287 9.81 -0.02 -25.91
CA ALA A 287 10.11 -1.35 -25.40
C ALA A 287 8.95 -2.31 -25.72
N ALA A 288 9.29 -3.51 -26.20
CA ALA A 288 8.29 -4.55 -26.43
C ALA A 288 7.64 -4.95 -25.10
N ALA A 289 6.30 -5.02 -25.08
CA ALA A 289 5.54 -5.38 -23.89
C ALA A 289 5.83 -6.81 -23.41
N GLU A 290 6.21 -7.70 -24.33
CA GLU A 290 6.50 -9.10 -24.02
C GLU A 290 7.78 -9.57 -24.73
N VAL A 291 8.42 -10.58 -24.13
CA VAL A 291 9.57 -11.24 -24.73
C VAL A 291 9.09 -12.08 -25.91
N ASP A 292 9.65 -11.86 -27.10
CA ASP A 292 9.32 -12.66 -28.29
C ASP A 292 9.93 -14.08 -28.15
N THR A 293 9.06 -15.04 -27.94
CA THR A 293 9.43 -16.46 -27.79
C THR A 293 9.35 -17.24 -29.11
N ARG A 294 8.90 -16.58 -30.18
CA ARG A 294 8.78 -17.22 -31.50
C ARG A 294 10.15 -17.64 -32.02
N GLY A 295 10.24 -18.86 -32.49
CA GLY A 295 11.50 -19.42 -33.02
C GLY A 295 12.35 -20.15 -31.97
N TYR A 296 11.91 -20.25 -30.71
CA TYR A 296 12.53 -21.16 -29.78
C TYR A 296 12.34 -22.61 -30.23
N VAL A 297 13.43 -23.37 -30.27
CA VAL A 297 13.39 -24.79 -30.65
C VAL A 297 13.63 -25.61 -29.39
N ALA A 298 12.59 -26.30 -28.96
CA ALA A 298 12.66 -27.17 -27.80
C ALA A 298 13.61 -28.33 -28.02
N GLY A 299 14.43 -28.67 -27.00
CA GLY A 299 15.30 -29.83 -26.97
C GLY A 299 14.62 -31.04 -26.33
N SER A 300 15.45 -32.02 -25.92
CA SER A 300 14.97 -33.09 -25.06
C SER A 300 14.64 -32.55 -23.64
N PRO A 301 13.82 -33.25 -22.84
CA PRO A 301 13.55 -32.81 -21.43
C PRO A 301 14.83 -32.58 -20.63
N SER A 302 15.88 -33.40 -20.86
CA SER A 302 17.18 -33.21 -20.21
C SER A 302 17.87 -31.93 -20.65
N ASP A 303 17.82 -31.58 -21.97
CA ASP A 303 18.41 -30.34 -22.48
C ASP A 303 17.67 -29.14 -21.97
N GLU A 304 16.31 -29.22 -21.91
CA GLU A 304 15.46 -28.15 -21.38
C GLU A 304 15.68 -27.93 -19.88
N SER A 305 15.87 -29.01 -19.10
CA SER A 305 16.20 -28.94 -17.66
C SER A 305 17.55 -28.25 -17.43
N GLU A 306 18.59 -28.61 -18.24
CA GLU A 306 19.92 -27.97 -18.19
C GLU A 306 19.82 -26.46 -18.54
N ARG A 307 19.11 -26.09 -19.65
CA ARG A 307 18.87 -24.71 -20.06
C ARG A 307 18.11 -23.92 -18.98
N SER A 308 17.08 -24.52 -18.39
CA SER A 308 16.30 -23.94 -17.28
C SER A 308 17.19 -23.63 -16.09
N GLY A 309 18.01 -24.60 -15.65
CA GLY A 309 18.92 -24.42 -14.52
C GLY A 309 20.01 -23.36 -14.78
N GLU A 310 20.49 -23.26 -16.02
CA GLU A 310 21.45 -22.21 -16.39
C GLU A 310 20.81 -20.82 -16.45
N ALA A 311 19.61 -20.72 -16.99
CA ALA A 311 18.85 -19.46 -17.05
C ALA A 311 18.48 -18.96 -15.66
N LEU A 312 18.07 -19.87 -14.76
CA LEU A 312 17.78 -19.55 -13.35
C LEU A 312 19.01 -18.97 -12.64
N ARG A 313 20.18 -19.58 -12.81
CA ARG A 313 21.42 -19.06 -12.20
C ARG A 313 21.76 -17.67 -12.74
N ARG A 314 21.74 -17.48 -14.08
CA ARG A 314 22.03 -16.17 -14.70
C ARG A 314 21.06 -15.10 -14.20
N ALA A 315 19.76 -15.40 -14.13
CA ALA A 315 18.75 -14.48 -13.64
C ALA A 315 18.98 -14.12 -12.16
N ALA A 316 19.33 -15.09 -11.31
CA ALA A 316 19.65 -14.85 -9.90
C ALA A 316 20.90 -13.98 -9.73
N ASP A 317 21.99 -14.29 -10.48
CA ASP A 317 23.22 -13.49 -10.46
C ASP A 317 22.95 -12.05 -10.90
N ARG A 318 22.06 -11.87 -11.87
CA ARG A 318 21.66 -10.53 -12.34
C ARG A 318 20.89 -9.75 -11.29
N LEU A 319 19.98 -10.38 -10.58
CA LEU A 319 19.25 -9.74 -9.47
C LEU A 319 20.20 -9.33 -8.35
N ASP A 320 21.22 -10.14 -8.04
CA ASP A 320 22.26 -9.79 -7.07
C ASP A 320 23.11 -8.59 -7.54
N GLU A 321 23.39 -8.48 -8.82
CA GLU A 321 24.09 -7.33 -9.38
C GLU A 321 23.25 -6.06 -9.31
N LEU A 322 21.97 -6.14 -9.71
CA LEU A 322 21.02 -5.05 -9.61
C LEU A 322 20.83 -4.58 -8.16
N HIS A 323 20.73 -5.52 -7.23
CA HIS A 323 20.67 -5.21 -5.79
C HIS A 323 21.90 -4.40 -5.35
N ARG A 324 23.11 -4.88 -5.63
CA ARG A 324 24.35 -4.18 -5.25
C ARG A 324 24.47 -2.80 -5.89
N HIS A 325 24.11 -2.68 -7.16
CA HIS A 325 24.17 -1.43 -7.89
C HIS A 325 23.16 -0.41 -7.34
N THR A 326 21.92 -0.85 -7.11
CA THR A 326 20.85 0.02 -6.59
C THR A 326 21.11 0.40 -5.14
N ALA A 327 21.61 -0.51 -4.30
CA ALA A 327 22.00 -0.19 -2.93
C ALA A 327 23.06 0.92 -2.87
N SER A 328 24.01 0.94 -3.83
CA SER A 328 25.04 1.96 -3.89
C SER A 328 24.57 3.30 -4.49
N SER A 329 23.58 3.30 -5.37
CA SER A 329 23.13 4.48 -6.13
C SER A 329 21.84 5.13 -5.59
N ALA A 330 20.92 4.33 -5.04
CA ALA A 330 19.60 4.77 -4.59
C ALA A 330 19.28 4.36 -3.13
N GLY A 331 20.25 3.73 -2.45
CA GLY A 331 20.13 3.31 -1.06
C GLY A 331 19.62 1.86 -0.87
N PRO A 332 19.83 1.28 0.33
CA PRO A 332 19.49 -0.11 0.62
C PRO A 332 17.99 -0.40 0.49
N GLY A 333 17.10 0.49 0.92
CA GLY A 333 15.66 0.30 0.84
C GLY A 333 15.16 0.13 -0.60
N ALA A 334 15.70 0.89 -1.56
CA ALA A 334 15.34 0.73 -2.98
C ALA A 334 15.88 -0.58 -3.59
N ALA A 335 16.89 -1.18 -2.97
CA ALA A 335 17.49 -2.43 -3.44
C ALA A 335 16.75 -3.68 -2.96
N GLU A 336 15.97 -3.61 -1.88
CA GLU A 336 15.28 -4.78 -1.31
C GLU A 336 14.32 -5.47 -2.29
N ILE A 337 13.79 -4.72 -3.26
CA ILE A 337 12.92 -5.28 -4.29
C ILE A 337 13.61 -6.43 -5.05
N PHE A 338 14.91 -6.33 -5.32
CA PHE A 338 15.66 -7.38 -6.04
C PHE A 338 15.87 -8.62 -5.18
N SER A 339 15.96 -8.47 -3.86
CA SER A 339 15.97 -9.60 -2.93
C SER A 339 14.64 -10.36 -2.94
N ALA A 340 13.52 -9.63 -2.95
CA ALA A 340 12.19 -10.22 -3.07
C ALA A 340 11.98 -10.90 -4.43
N GLN A 341 12.41 -10.28 -5.54
CA GLN A 341 12.37 -10.88 -6.88
C GLN A 341 13.23 -12.15 -6.97
N LYS A 342 14.39 -12.16 -6.32
CA LYS A 342 15.24 -13.36 -6.25
C LYS A 342 14.60 -14.48 -5.44
N ALA A 343 13.98 -14.15 -4.30
CA ALA A 343 13.25 -15.13 -3.50
C ALA A 343 12.10 -15.76 -4.30
N LEU A 344 11.32 -14.96 -5.05
CA LEU A 344 10.29 -15.46 -5.96
C LEU A 344 10.87 -16.37 -7.06
N LEU A 345 11.97 -15.96 -7.68
CA LEU A 345 12.63 -16.72 -8.73
C LEU A 345 13.12 -18.10 -8.25
N THR A 346 13.57 -18.18 -7.01
CA THR A 346 14.10 -19.40 -6.40
C THR A 346 13.11 -20.13 -5.52
N ASP A 347 11.84 -19.74 -5.58
CA ASP A 347 10.76 -20.39 -4.81
C ASP A 347 10.67 -21.88 -5.17
N PRO A 348 10.75 -22.79 -4.17
CA PRO A 348 10.72 -24.23 -4.40
C PRO A 348 9.44 -24.72 -5.08
N GLU A 349 8.29 -24.07 -4.84
CA GLU A 349 7.01 -24.45 -5.45
C GLU A 349 7.04 -24.13 -6.94
N ILE A 350 7.50 -22.94 -7.33
CA ILE A 350 7.60 -22.52 -8.73
C ILE A 350 8.65 -23.37 -9.45
N THR A 351 9.84 -23.54 -8.87
CA THR A 351 10.93 -24.27 -9.53
C THR A 351 10.62 -25.76 -9.69
N SER A 352 9.96 -26.38 -8.71
CA SER A 352 9.49 -27.78 -8.80
C SER A 352 8.38 -27.94 -9.84
N ALA A 353 7.41 -27.00 -9.89
CA ALA A 353 6.37 -27.04 -10.90
C ALA A 353 6.94 -26.91 -12.32
N VAL A 354 7.89 -25.99 -12.53
CA VAL A 354 8.60 -25.85 -13.82
C VAL A 354 9.36 -27.13 -14.18
N SER A 355 10.07 -27.76 -13.21
CA SER A 355 10.78 -29.01 -13.45
C SER A 355 9.83 -30.14 -13.87
N ASN A 356 8.69 -30.26 -13.19
CA ASN A 356 7.68 -31.27 -13.53
C ASN A 356 7.10 -31.05 -14.94
N ASP A 357 6.84 -29.80 -15.33
CA ASP A 357 6.35 -29.46 -16.66
C ASP A 357 7.38 -29.83 -17.75
N ILE A 358 8.67 -29.54 -17.49
CA ILE A 358 9.76 -29.89 -18.41
C ILE A 358 9.89 -31.43 -18.52
N ASP A 359 9.81 -32.16 -17.40
CA ASP A 359 9.86 -33.62 -17.40
C ASP A 359 8.66 -34.24 -18.15
N ALA A 360 7.50 -33.56 -18.14
CA ALA A 360 6.33 -33.93 -18.91
C ALA A 360 6.42 -33.57 -20.40
N GLY A 361 7.48 -32.89 -20.84
CA GLY A 361 7.77 -32.57 -22.23
C GLY A 361 7.46 -31.12 -22.66
N THR A 362 7.10 -30.25 -21.72
CA THR A 362 6.96 -28.81 -21.97
C THR A 362 8.33 -28.16 -22.13
N SER A 363 8.49 -27.19 -23.02
CA SER A 363 9.74 -26.46 -23.17
C SER A 363 10.01 -25.56 -21.94
N ALA A 364 11.28 -25.31 -21.62
CA ALA A 364 11.64 -24.42 -20.52
C ALA A 364 11.05 -23.01 -20.69
N VAL A 365 10.96 -22.51 -21.92
CA VAL A 365 10.38 -21.20 -22.22
C VAL A 365 8.88 -21.18 -21.90
N GLU A 366 8.12 -22.21 -22.29
CA GLU A 366 6.69 -22.34 -21.99
C GLU A 366 6.47 -22.55 -20.47
N ALA A 367 7.19 -23.48 -19.86
CA ALA A 367 7.04 -23.79 -18.43
C ALA A 367 7.26 -22.55 -17.55
N TRP A 368 8.37 -21.84 -17.69
CA TRP A 368 8.62 -20.60 -16.99
C TRP A 368 7.61 -19.50 -17.35
N GLY A 369 7.29 -19.37 -18.64
CA GLY A 369 6.34 -18.38 -19.15
C GLY A 369 4.95 -18.53 -18.54
N GLU A 370 4.43 -19.76 -18.49
CA GLU A 370 3.10 -20.06 -17.94
C GLU A 370 3.07 -19.97 -16.42
N ARG A 371 4.05 -20.55 -15.72
CA ARG A 371 4.07 -20.56 -14.24
C ARG A 371 4.18 -19.13 -13.67
N LEU A 372 5.14 -18.34 -14.13
CA LEU A 372 5.27 -16.95 -13.67
C LEU A 372 4.14 -16.08 -14.20
N GLY A 373 3.59 -16.39 -15.40
CA GLY A 373 2.41 -15.72 -15.93
C GLY A 373 1.17 -15.92 -15.05
N ALA A 374 0.94 -17.13 -14.60
CA ALA A 374 -0.17 -17.47 -13.69
C ALA A 374 -0.02 -16.74 -12.34
N VAL A 375 1.20 -16.72 -11.78
CA VAL A 375 1.48 -15.97 -10.54
C VAL A 375 1.23 -14.47 -10.74
N ALA A 376 1.69 -13.87 -11.85
CA ALA A 376 1.45 -12.45 -12.14
C ALA A 376 -0.04 -12.14 -12.28
N GLN A 377 -0.81 -13.03 -12.92
CA GLN A 377 -2.26 -12.89 -13.05
C GLN A 377 -2.94 -12.97 -11.69
N GLN A 378 -2.54 -13.92 -10.84
CA GLN A 378 -3.08 -14.08 -9.51
C GLN A 378 -2.88 -12.80 -8.67
N TYR A 379 -1.67 -12.21 -8.67
CA TYR A 379 -1.42 -10.94 -7.99
C TYR A 379 -2.24 -9.79 -8.59
N GLY A 380 -2.40 -9.75 -9.92
CA GLY A 380 -3.18 -8.71 -10.61
C GLY A 380 -4.67 -8.69 -10.28
N THR A 381 -5.23 -9.80 -9.78
CA THR A 381 -6.64 -9.92 -9.41
C THR A 381 -6.90 -9.63 -7.92
N LEU A 382 -5.86 -9.40 -7.12
CA LEU A 382 -6.03 -9.12 -5.69
C LEU A 382 -6.70 -7.75 -5.47
N SER A 383 -7.54 -7.67 -4.44
CA SER A 383 -8.24 -6.44 -4.07
C SER A 383 -7.30 -5.38 -3.47
N ASP A 384 -6.21 -5.81 -2.84
CA ASP A 384 -5.19 -4.95 -2.25
C ASP A 384 -4.34 -4.28 -3.34
N PRO A 385 -4.31 -2.93 -3.44
CA PRO A 385 -3.54 -2.22 -4.44
C PRO A 385 -2.04 -2.51 -4.38
N TYR A 386 -1.47 -2.59 -3.17
CA TYR A 386 -0.05 -2.88 -2.96
C TYR A 386 0.35 -4.26 -3.48
N LEU A 387 -0.49 -5.27 -3.22
CA LEU A 387 -0.28 -6.62 -3.74
C LEU A 387 -0.49 -6.70 -5.26
N ARG A 388 -1.39 -5.91 -5.83
CA ARG A 388 -1.55 -5.82 -7.30
C ARG A 388 -0.33 -5.25 -7.99
N GLU A 389 0.34 -4.24 -7.40
CA GLU A 389 1.59 -3.69 -7.94
C GLU A 389 2.69 -4.76 -8.04
N ARG A 390 2.67 -5.78 -7.16
CA ARG A 390 3.59 -6.91 -7.22
C ARG A 390 3.46 -7.77 -8.49
N ALA A 391 2.35 -7.71 -9.18
CA ALA A 391 2.21 -8.35 -10.49
C ALA A 391 3.24 -7.85 -11.51
N ALA A 392 3.63 -6.57 -11.45
CA ALA A 392 4.68 -6.01 -12.30
C ALA A 392 6.05 -6.61 -11.97
N ASP A 393 6.36 -6.81 -10.69
CA ASP A 393 7.60 -7.44 -10.24
C ASP A 393 7.71 -8.89 -10.76
N VAL A 394 6.61 -9.65 -10.70
CA VAL A 394 6.56 -11.03 -11.24
C VAL A 394 6.76 -11.04 -12.76
N ARG A 395 6.14 -10.08 -13.48
CA ARG A 395 6.33 -9.94 -14.93
C ARG A 395 7.79 -9.59 -15.27
N SER A 396 8.44 -8.76 -14.45
CA SER A 396 9.86 -8.43 -14.59
C SER A 396 10.75 -9.68 -14.46
N VAL A 397 10.55 -10.49 -13.42
CA VAL A 397 11.24 -11.77 -13.20
C VAL A 397 11.00 -12.73 -14.37
N ARG A 398 9.74 -12.86 -14.82
CA ARG A 398 9.38 -13.67 -16.00
C ARG A 398 10.18 -13.23 -17.23
N GLY A 399 10.20 -11.92 -17.51
CA GLY A 399 10.96 -11.37 -18.65
C GLY A 399 12.46 -11.65 -18.55
N LEU A 400 13.03 -11.55 -17.37
CA LEU A 400 14.46 -11.83 -17.12
C LEU A 400 14.81 -13.29 -17.41
N VAL A 401 14.03 -14.24 -16.92
CA VAL A 401 14.25 -15.68 -17.19
C VAL A 401 14.08 -16.02 -18.65
N LEU A 402 13.00 -15.51 -19.30
CA LEU A 402 12.74 -15.78 -20.71
C LEU A 402 13.85 -15.21 -21.61
N ARG A 403 14.32 -13.99 -21.37
CA ARG A 403 15.48 -13.44 -22.10
C ARG A 403 16.74 -14.27 -21.90
N SER A 404 16.98 -14.75 -20.67
CA SER A 404 18.11 -15.61 -20.36
C SER A 404 18.05 -16.94 -21.11
N LEU A 405 16.87 -17.57 -21.21
CA LEU A 405 16.63 -18.80 -21.98
C LEU A 405 16.84 -18.60 -23.49
N LEU A 406 16.43 -17.44 -24.00
CA LEU A 406 16.54 -17.11 -25.42
C LEU A 406 17.90 -16.52 -25.82
N GLY A 407 18.81 -16.28 -24.87
CA GLY A 407 20.07 -15.60 -25.13
C GLY A 407 19.90 -14.16 -25.66
N GLN A 408 18.78 -13.53 -25.32
CA GLN A 408 18.50 -12.15 -25.75
C GLN A 408 19.22 -11.15 -24.84
N PRO A 409 19.56 -9.94 -25.35
CA PRO A 409 20.15 -8.89 -24.53
C PRO A 409 19.26 -8.55 -23.33
N GLU A 410 19.88 -8.31 -22.18
CA GLU A 410 19.17 -7.92 -20.97
C GLU A 410 18.63 -6.48 -21.01
N SER A 411 19.30 -5.62 -21.78
CA SER A 411 18.86 -4.23 -21.95
C SER A 411 17.69 -4.16 -22.93
N LEU A 412 16.56 -3.62 -22.46
CA LEU A 412 15.40 -3.32 -23.29
C LEU A 412 15.64 -2.12 -24.22
N VAL A 413 16.74 -1.37 -24.02
CA VAL A 413 16.98 -0.09 -24.66
C VAL A 413 18.25 -0.19 -25.53
N ALA A 414 18.07 -0.13 -26.84
CA ALA A 414 19.15 0.07 -27.80
C ALA A 414 18.96 1.44 -28.45
N GLY A 415 19.87 2.37 -28.18
CA GLY A 415 19.85 3.71 -28.79
C GLY A 415 19.78 4.84 -27.75
N GLU A 416 19.71 6.05 -28.28
CA GLU A 416 19.61 7.31 -27.51
C GLU A 416 18.24 7.93 -27.78
N GLY A 417 17.48 8.27 -26.72
CA GLY A 417 16.13 8.83 -26.87
C GLY A 417 15.27 8.77 -25.63
N ILE A 418 13.96 8.78 -25.83
CA ILE A 418 12.94 8.69 -24.78
C ILE A 418 12.37 7.28 -24.74
N LEU A 419 12.52 6.61 -23.61
CA LEU A 419 12.00 5.26 -23.40
C LEU A 419 10.48 5.31 -23.22
N VAL A 420 9.73 4.58 -24.04
CA VAL A 420 8.28 4.38 -23.91
C VAL A 420 8.03 2.93 -23.48
N VAL A 421 7.42 2.74 -22.31
CA VAL A 421 7.13 1.41 -21.76
C VAL A 421 5.66 1.31 -21.34
N PRO A 422 5.03 0.14 -21.44
CA PRO A 422 3.69 -0.07 -20.92
C PRO A 422 3.59 0.20 -19.41
N GLU A 423 4.56 -0.27 -18.65
CA GLU A 423 4.72 -0.09 -17.22
C GLU A 423 6.22 -0.15 -16.90
N LEU A 424 6.68 0.64 -15.93
CA LEU A 424 8.10 0.73 -15.59
C LEU A 424 8.40 -0.14 -14.37
N ASP A 425 9.10 -1.23 -14.58
CA ASP A 425 9.59 -2.09 -13.51
C ASP A 425 10.94 -1.63 -12.94
N ALA A 426 11.24 -2.05 -11.70
CA ALA A 426 12.45 -1.64 -10.99
C ALA A 426 13.76 -2.12 -11.68
N ALA A 427 13.75 -3.30 -12.31
CA ALA A 427 14.92 -3.84 -12.98
C ALA A 427 15.27 -3.03 -14.24
N THR A 428 14.27 -2.71 -15.04
CA THR A 428 14.42 -1.81 -16.18
C THR A 428 14.92 -0.44 -15.72
N ALA A 429 14.28 0.16 -14.72
CA ALA A 429 14.66 1.45 -14.18
C ALA A 429 16.11 1.50 -13.67
N ALA A 430 16.57 0.43 -13.00
CA ALA A 430 17.94 0.32 -12.48
C ALA A 430 19.02 0.18 -13.57
N THR A 431 18.65 -0.20 -14.80
CA THR A 431 19.59 -0.34 -15.92
C THR A 431 19.67 0.88 -16.83
N LEU A 432 18.78 1.87 -16.66
CA LEU A 432 18.76 3.06 -17.51
C LEU A 432 20.02 3.91 -17.30
N ASP A 433 20.61 4.37 -18.39
CA ASP A 433 21.70 5.33 -18.37
C ASP A 433 21.17 6.71 -18.77
N ALA A 434 21.29 7.68 -17.87
CA ALA A 434 20.86 9.06 -18.10
C ALA A 434 21.62 9.77 -19.26
N LEU A 435 22.73 9.19 -19.75
CA LEU A 435 23.44 9.70 -20.91
C LEU A 435 22.78 9.30 -22.23
N THR A 436 22.05 8.17 -22.23
CA THR A 436 21.41 7.63 -23.43
C THR A 436 19.89 7.75 -23.36
N VAL A 437 19.31 7.64 -22.15
CA VAL A 437 17.87 7.77 -21.96
C VAL A 437 17.54 9.19 -21.45
N HIS A 438 17.06 10.01 -22.37
CA HIS A 438 16.75 11.43 -22.11
C HIS A 438 15.46 11.63 -21.28
N GLY A 439 14.61 10.62 -21.24
CA GLY A 439 13.36 10.62 -20.49
C GLY A 439 12.65 9.28 -20.59
N VAL A 440 11.65 9.11 -19.73
CA VAL A 440 10.81 7.91 -19.69
C VAL A 440 9.34 8.32 -19.78
N VAL A 441 8.55 7.60 -20.55
CA VAL A 441 7.09 7.73 -20.63
C VAL A 441 6.49 6.38 -20.34
N THR A 442 5.56 6.29 -19.37
CA THR A 442 4.81 5.07 -19.14
C THR A 442 3.38 5.20 -19.67
N VAL A 443 2.87 4.14 -20.27
CA VAL A 443 1.47 4.08 -20.73
C VAL A 443 0.53 3.98 -19.52
N ARG A 444 0.88 3.15 -18.54
CA ARG A 444 0.14 2.91 -17.30
C ARG A 444 1.09 2.87 -16.12
N GLY A 445 0.53 2.97 -14.91
CA GLY A 445 1.27 2.87 -13.65
C GLY A 445 1.37 4.19 -12.93
N GLY A 446 1.16 4.13 -11.60
CA GLY A 446 1.20 5.30 -10.74
C GLY A 446 2.59 5.90 -10.59
N SER A 447 2.64 7.11 -10.12
CA SER A 447 3.84 7.88 -9.84
C SER A 447 4.66 7.39 -8.64
N THR A 448 4.13 6.44 -7.87
CA THR A 448 4.72 5.87 -6.65
C THR A 448 5.34 4.50 -6.85
N GLY A 449 5.22 3.90 -8.04
CA GLY A 449 5.80 2.59 -8.35
C GLY A 449 7.33 2.53 -8.14
N HIS A 450 7.85 1.37 -7.74
CA HIS A 450 9.29 1.20 -7.45
C HIS A 450 10.20 1.64 -8.61
N GLY A 451 9.84 1.32 -9.85
CA GLY A 451 10.57 1.75 -11.05
C GLY A 451 10.61 3.28 -11.20
N VAL A 452 9.50 3.94 -10.89
CA VAL A 452 9.39 5.41 -10.93
C VAL A 452 10.33 6.05 -9.90
N LEU A 453 10.38 5.52 -8.68
CA LEU A 453 11.27 6.01 -7.63
C LEU A 453 12.74 5.88 -8.03
N VAL A 454 13.12 4.75 -8.65
CA VAL A 454 14.50 4.51 -9.14
C VAL A 454 14.85 5.48 -10.27
N VAL A 455 13.97 5.73 -11.25
CA VAL A 455 14.23 6.68 -12.34
C VAL A 455 14.36 8.12 -11.81
N ARG A 456 13.49 8.51 -10.90
CA ARG A 456 13.55 9.83 -10.23
C ARG A 456 14.85 10.03 -9.47
N SER A 457 15.32 9.02 -8.72
CA SER A 457 16.61 9.13 -8.00
C SER A 457 17.80 9.30 -8.92
N ARG A 458 17.69 8.87 -10.20
CA ARG A 458 18.71 9.04 -11.24
C ARG A 458 18.63 10.36 -12.00
N GLY A 459 17.65 11.18 -11.70
CA GLY A 459 17.45 12.46 -12.35
C GLY A 459 16.98 12.39 -13.79
N ILE A 460 16.41 11.26 -14.23
CA ILE A 460 15.84 11.11 -15.58
C ILE A 460 14.41 11.66 -15.57
N PRO A 461 14.04 12.58 -16.50
CA PRO A 461 12.67 13.05 -16.65
C PRO A 461 11.69 11.91 -16.86
N LEU A 462 10.52 11.93 -16.17
CA LEU A 462 9.52 10.88 -16.27
C LEU A 462 8.11 11.45 -16.39
N LEU A 463 7.38 11.01 -17.41
CA LEU A 463 5.93 11.20 -17.55
C LEU A 463 5.24 9.86 -17.29
N ALA A 464 4.55 9.74 -16.16
CA ALA A 464 3.81 8.55 -15.80
C ALA A 464 2.36 8.63 -16.29
N ASP A 465 1.78 7.45 -16.58
CA ASP A 465 0.35 7.27 -16.93
C ASP A 465 -0.11 8.15 -18.11
N ALA A 466 0.68 8.16 -19.17
CA ALA A 466 0.38 8.96 -20.37
C ALA A 466 -0.72 8.33 -21.28
N GLY A 467 -1.31 7.19 -20.88
CA GLY A 467 -2.48 6.59 -21.47
C GLY A 467 -2.30 6.18 -22.95
N ASP A 468 -3.43 6.23 -23.67
CA ASP A 468 -3.48 5.79 -25.09
C ASP A 468 -2.58 6.61 -26.01
N ALA A 469 -2.28 7.86 -25.66
CA ALA A 469 -1.36 8.68 -26.45
C ALA A 469 0.06 8.10 -26.47
N ALA A 470 0.54 7.57 -25.33
CA ALA A 470 1.82 6.87 -25.24
C ALA A 470 1.78 5.48 -25.88
N ALA A 471 0.64 4.77 -25.75
CA ALA A 471 0.45 3.44 -26.34
C ALA A 471 0.50 3.46 -27.89
N ALA A 472 0.12 4.57 -28.50
CA ALA A 472 0.12 4.75 -29.96
C ALA A 472 1.49 5.19 -30.52
N VAL A 473 2.50 5.43 -29.69
CA VAL A 473 3.82 5.91 -30.14
C VAL A 473 4.58 4.78 -30.83
N GLU A 474 5.07 5.04 -32.04
CA GLU A 474 5.93 4.11 -32.78
C GLU A 474 7.42 4.39 -32.49
N SER A 475 8.23 3.32 -32.49
CA SER A 475 9.68 3.43 -32.26
C SER A 475 10.36 4.29 -33.34
N GLY A 476 11.21 5.20 -32.94
CA GLY A 476 11.93 6.12 -33.83
C GLY A 476 11.21 7.42 -34.15
N VAL A 477 9.91 7.55 -33.84
CA VAL A 477 9.19 8.82 -33.97
C VAL A 477 9.73 9.80 -32.92
N THR A 478 9.96 11.05 -33.31
CA THR A 478 10.34 12.08 -32.33
C THR A 478 9.18 12.38 -31.41
N ILE A 479 9.40 12.25 -30.10
CA ILE A 479 8.44 12.65 -29.08
C ILE A 479 9.05 13.69 -28.15
N ALA A 480 8.21 14.47 -27.53
CA ALA A 480 8.61 15.38 -26.48
C ALA A 480 7.55 15.38 -25.38
N PHE A 481 7.95 15.57 -24.15
CA PHE A 481 6.99 15.74 -23.05
C PHE A 481 7.45 16.82 -22.07
N ASP A 482 6.48 17.40 -21.38
CA ASP A 482 6.69 18.23 -20.20
C ASP A 482 5.90 17.61 -19.04
N ALA A 483 6.61 16.93 -18.13
CA ALA A 483 6.03 16.26 -16.99
C ALA A 483 5.45 17.24 -15.96
N SER A 484 5.89 18.50 -15.97
CA SER A 484 5.37 19.53 -15.06
C SER A 484 3.93 19.93 -15.35
N VAL A 485 3.48 19.70 -16.60
CA VAL A 485 2.12 19.98 -17.08
C VAL A 485 1.41 18.74 -17.65
N GLY A 486 2.02 17.56 -17.51
CA GLY A 486 1.44 16.30 -18.01
C GLY A 486 1.27 16.22 -19.53
N ARG A 487 2.05 16.94 -20.32
CA ARG A 487 1.87 17.06 -21.76
C ARG A 487 2.82 16.14 -22.52
N LEU A 488 2.27 15.28 -23.39
CA LEU A 488 3.00 14.49 -24.39
C LEU A 488 2.73 15.04 -25.79
N LEU A 489 3.79 15.21 -26.57
CA LEU A 489 3.74 15.60 -27.98
C LEU A 489 4.35 14.49 -28.84
N VAL A 490 3.61 14.02 -29.80
CA VAL A 490 4.05 13.02 -30.77
C VAL A 490 4.29 13.73 -32.11
N ASP A 491 5.48 13.52 -32.66
CA ASP A 491 5.94 14.14 -33.92
C ASP A 491 5.80 15.68 -33.96
N PRO A 492 6.32 16.42 -32.91
CA PRO A 492 6.25 17.89 -32.90
C PRO A 492 6.98 18.47 -34.10
N GLY A 493 6.40 19.48 -34.76
CA GLY A 493 7.01 20.17 -35.88
C GLY A 493 8.36 20.84 -35.49
N GLU A 494 9.26 21.04 -36.46
CA GLU A 494 10.62 21.56 -36.24
C GLU A 494 10.64 22.84 -35.36
N GLY A 495 9.73 23.79 -35.60
CA GLY A 495 9.68 25.01 -34.80
C GLY A 495 9.29 24.79 -33.33
N GLU A 496 8.53 23.76 -33.02
CA GLU A 496 8.19 23.36 -31.64
C GLU A 496 9.33 22.59 -30.99
N GLN A 497 10.00 21.72 -31.75
CA GLN A 497 11.20 21.04 -31.29
C GLN A 497 12.30 22.03 -30.87
N ASP A 498 12.54 23.05 -31.69
CA ASP A 498 13.55 24.07 -31.40
C ASP A 498 13.21 24.90 -30.16
N ARG A 499 11.93 25.25 -29.99
CA ARG A 499 11.45 25.90 -28.75
C ARG A 499 11.70 25.04 -27.51
N LEU A 500 11.38 23.75 -27.57
CA LEU A 500 11.58 22.83 -26.46
C LEU A 500 13.05 22.62 -26.13
N ARG A 501 13.92 22.49 -27.14
CA ARG A 501 15.39 22.41 -26.95
C ARG A 501 15.95 23.67 -26.28
N GLN A 502 15.51 24.84 -26.72
CA GLN A 502 15.89 26.11 -26.10
C GLN A 502 15.40 26.21 -24.67
N GLU A 503 14.19 25.75 -24.38
CA GLU A 503 13.64 25.75 -23.04
C GLU A 503 14.40 24.77 -22.12
N ILE A 504 14.76 23.59 -22.60
CA ILE A 504 15.58 22.61 -21.87
C ILE A 504 16.94 23.24 -21.52
N GLU A 505 17.62 23.84 -22.50
CA GLU A 505 18.93 24.45 -22.28
C GLU A 505 18.84 25.65 -21.29
N ARG A 506 17.82 26.47 -21.43
CA ARG A 506 17.55 27.58 -20.50
C ARG A 506 17.32 27.08 -19.06
N ARG A 507 16.54 26.01 -18.88
CA ARG A 507 16.30 25.40 -17.54
C ARG A 507 17.60 24.81 -16.98
N ARG A 508 18.42 24.18 -17.83
CA ARG A 508 19.72 23.62 -17.45
C ARG A 508 20.66 24.71 -16.96
N GLU A 509 20.84 25.80 -17.75
CA GLU A 509 21.65 26.93 -17.36
C GLU A 509 21.17 27.56 -16.06
N ALA A 510 19.86 27.78 -15.92
CA ALA A 510 19.28 28.33 -14.70
C ALA A 510 19.55 27.45 -13.47
N ARG A 511 19.48 26.12 -13.64
CA ARG A 511 19.79 25.15 -12.59
C ARG A 511 21.27 25.19 -12.21
N ASP A 512 22.18 25.24 -13.18
CA ASP A 512 23.61 25.30 -12.92
C ASP A 512 23.98 26.59 -12.15
N VAL A 513 23.35 27.69 -12.48
CA VAL A 513 23.47 28.94 -11.72
C VAL A 513 22.90 28.78 -10.31
N ALA A 514 21.71 28.17 -10.17
CA ALA A 514 21.10 27.94 -8.87
C ALA A 514 22.00 27.08 -7.96
N VAL A 515 22.55 25.98 -8.51
CA VAL A 515 23.47 25.08 -7.78
C VAL A 515 24.74 25.83 -7.37
N SER A 516 25.32 26.61 -8.26
CA SER A 516 26.55 27.39 -7.94
C SER A 516 26.35 28.38 -6.79
N GLN A 517 25.12 28.89 -6.64
CA GLN A 517 24.75 29.88 -5.62
C GLN A 517 24.04 29.27 -4.41
N ALA A 518 23.85 27.94 -4.36
CA ALA A 518 23.03 27.27 -3.36
C ALA A 518 23.51 27.49 -1.91
N GLN A 519 24.83 27.60 -1.70
CA GLN A 519 25.40 27.84 -0.35
C GLN A 519 25.19 29.28 0.17
N SER A 520 24.78 30.22 -0.68
CA SER A 520 24.47 31.58 -0.28
C SER A 520 23.06 31.67 0.32
N PRO A 521 22.83 32.53 1.33
CA PRO A 521 21.49 32.77 1.87
C PRO A 521 20.45 33.13 0.80
N ALA A 522 19.24 32.69 0.96
CA ALA A 522 18.12 33.10 0.14
C ALA A 522 17.55 34.43 0.69
N VAL A 523 17.66 35.50 -0.09
CA VAL A 523 17.14 36.82 0.26
C VAL A 523 16.30 37.32 -0.90
N THR A 524 15.07 37.76 -0.65
CA THR A 524 14.18 38.33 -1.68
C THR A 524 14.78 39.59 -2.31
N SER A 525 14.30 40.00 -3.47
CA SER A 525 14.83 41.19 -4.18
C SER A 525 14.66 42.48 -3.38
N ASP A 526 13.69 42.55 -2.47
CA ASP A 526 13.41 43.65 -1.53
C ASP A 526 14.13 43.48 -0.17
N GLY A 527 14.98 42.43 0.00
CA GLY A 527 15.91 42.30 1.11
C GLY A 527 15.42 41.46 2.31
N ARG A 528 14.30 40.72 2.23
CA ARG A 528 13.85 39.81 3.29
C ARG A 528 14.60 38.48 3.21
N PRO A 529 15.29 38.04 4.29
CA PRO A 529 15.86 36.70 4.33
C PRO A 529 14.75 35.65 4.51
N VAL A 530 14.87 34.53 3.80
CA VAL A 530 13.96 33.38 3.89
C VAL A 530 14.80 32.12 4.11
N ALA A 531 14.48 31.37 5.16
CA ALA A 531 15.15 30.09 5.41
C ALA A 531 14.63 29.01 4.44
N VAL A 532 15.57 28.39 3.71
CA VAL A 532 15.25 27.24 2.84
C VAL A 532 15.86 26.00 3.45
N LEU A 533 15.00 25.20 4.05
CA LEU A 533 15.31 24.01 4.81
C LEU A 533 15.06 22.74 3.96
N ALA A 534 15.53 21.60 4.44
CA ALA A 534 15.30 20.33 3.76
C ALA A 534 14.46 19.36 4.61
N ASN A 535 13.62 18.57 3.93
CA ASN A 535 13.00 17.38 4.49
C ASN A 535 13.98 16.22 4.40
N VAL A 536 14.27 15.55 5.51
CA VAL A 536 15.22 14.44 5.55
C VAL A 536 14.69 13.27 6.36
N ALA A 537 15.09 12.06 5.98
CA ALA A 537 14.70 10.82 6.62
C ALA A 537 15.92 9.93 6.99
N SER A 538 17.14 10.36 6.62
CA SER A 538 18.38 9.64 6.95
C SER A 538 19.58 10.58 7.06
N PRO A 539 20.72 10.13 7.64
CA PRO A 539 21.97 10.88 7.62
C PRO A 539 22.48 11.15 6.20
N GLU A 540 22.24 10.26 5.24
CA GLU A 540 22.64 10.39 3.84
C GLU A 540 21.89 11.54 3.17
N GLU A 541 20.55 11.60 3.35
CA GLU A 541 19.73 12.72 2.87
C GLU A 541 20.10 14.03 3.55
N ALA A 542 20.46 14.00 4.83
CA ALA A 542 20.96 15.16 5.55
C ALA A 542 22.30 15.67 4.97
N ALA A 543 23.20 14.77 4.61
CA ALA A 543 24.46 15.12 3.93
C ALA A 543 24.20 15.69 2.52
N GLU A 544 23.22 15.15 1.79
CA GLU A 544 22.78 15.69 0.51
C GLU A 544 22.18 17.09 0.68
N ALA A 545 21.26 17.28 1.63
CA ALA A 545 20.68 18.59 1.95
C ALA A 545 21.75 19.64 2.20
N ARG A 546 22.80 19.31 2.96
CA ARG A 546 23.93 20.19 3.19
C ARG A 546 24.69 20.49 1.91
N ARG A 547 24.94 19.49 1.04
CA ARG A 547 25.60 19.69 -0.26
C ARG A 547 24.77 20.60 -1.17
N CYS A 548 23.45 20.44 -1.16
CA CYS A 548 22.50 21.26 -1.90
C CYS A 548 22.29 22.65 -1.29
N GLY A 549 22.94 22.97 -0.16
CA GLY A 549 22.92 24.30 0.44
C GLY A 549 21.73 24.60 1.35
N ALA A 550 21.01 23.60 1.86
CA ALA A 550 19.91 23.81 2.82
C ALA A 550 20.41 24.54 4.08
N ASP A 551 19.63 25.46 4.60
CA ASP A 551 20.00 26.24 5.80
C ASP A 551 19.84 25.42 7.09
N GLY A 552 19.20 24.25 7.00
CA GLY A 552 18.94 23.28 8.05
C GLY A 552 17.96 22.20 7.58
N SER A 553 17.33 21.48 8.53
CA SER A 553 16.21 20.59 8.22
C SER A 553 14.93 21.11 8.87
N GLY A 554 13.91 21.35 8.06
CA GLY A 554 12.56 21.74 8.54
C GLY A 554 11.66 20.54 8.85
N LEU A 555 12.11 19.34 8.51
CA LEU A 555 11.41 18.09 8.81
C LEU A 555 12.38 16.92 8.82
N VAL A 556 12.61 16.34 10.00
CA VAL A 556 13.18 15.00 10.16
C VAL A 556 12.04 14.02 10.32
N ARG A 557 11.86 13.10 9.35
CA ARG A 557 10.81 12.08 9.33
C ARG A 557 11.23 10.88 10.16
N THR A 558 10.87 10.86 11.43
CA THR A 558 11.34 9.83 12.37
C THR A 558 10.76 8.45 12.07
N GLU A 559 9.54 8.38 11.54
CA GLU A 559 8.91 7.13 11.11
C GLU A 559 9.68 6.42 9.99
N ILE A 560 10.39 7.17 9.15
CA ILE A 560 11.27 6.60 8.11
C ILE A 560 12.67 6.36 8.69
N LEU A 561 13.18 7.31 9.49
CA LEU A 561 14.52 7.22 10.11
C LEU A 561 14.70 5.94 10.94
N PHE A 562 13.62 5.44 11.53
CA PHE A 562 13.58 4.23 12.36
C PHE A 562 12.71 3.13 11.78
N GLY A 563 12.34 3.21 10.51
CA GLY A 563 11.47 2.25 9.82
C GLY A 563 12.08 0.84 9.64
N ASP A 564 13.37 0.69 9.86
CA ASP A 564 14.12 -0.57 9.82
C ASP A 564 14.10 -1.34 11.17
N HIS A 565 13.62 -0.73 12.25
CA HIS A 565 13.57 -1.33 13.57
C HIS A 565 12.36 -2.26 13.74
N THR A 566 12.59 -3.50 14.14
CA THR A 566 11.53 -4.48 14.48
C THR A 566 11.06 -4.35 15.93
N THR A 567 11.86 -3.71 16.78
CA THR A 567 11.54 -3.37 18.18
C THR A 567 11.64 -1.85 18.36
N ALA A 568 10.88 -1.30 19.31
CA ALA A 568 10.92 0.14 19.57
C ALA A 568 12.35 0.58 19.92
N PRO A 569 12.90 1.60 19.22
CA PRO A 569 14.25 2.05 19.47
C PRO A 569 14.37 2.68 20.87
N THR A 570 15.43 2.32 21.58
CA THR A 570 15.75 2.89 22.90
C THR A 570 16.05 4.39 22.81
N VAL A 571 16.03 5.09 23.94
CA VAL A 571 16.39 6.51 24.01
C VAL A 571 17.80 6.77 23.47
N ASP A 572 18.76 5.90 23.79
CA ASP A 572 20.16 6.05 23.38
C ASP A 572 20.31 5.85 21.85
N GLU A 573 19.66 4.86 21.26
CA GLU A 573 19.64 4.65 19.81
C GLU A 573 19.02 5.84 19.07
N GLN A 574 17.91 6.40 19.61
CA GLN A 574 17.30 7.59 19.04
C GLN A 574 18.23 8.80 19.11
N VAL A 575 18.92 9.00 20.23
CA VAL A 575 19.92 10.07 20.39
C VAL A 575 21.06 9.91 19.39
N GLU A 576 21.60 8.70 19.26
CA GLU A 576 22.70 8.41 18.33
C GLU A 576 22.28 8.73 16.88
N ARG A 577 21.12 8.24 16.45
CA ARG A 577 20.60 8.42 15.07
C ARG A 577 20.31 9.90 14.76
N LEU A 578 19.68 10.63 15.69
CA LEU A 578 19.40 12.06 15.53
C LEU A 578 20.70 12.91 15.53
N LEU A 579 21.70 12.55 16.33
CA LEU A 579 23.01 13.22 16.30
C LEU A 579 23.76 12.91 14.99
N ALA A 580 23.60 11.73 14.41
CA ALA A 580 24.15 11.40 13.11
C ALA A 580 23.53 12.29 12.00
N VAL A 581 22.21 12.50 12.03
CA VAL A 581 21.52 13.45 11.13
C VAL A 581 22.07 14.86 11.32
N SER A 582 22.20 15.35 12.55
CA SER A 582 22.75 16.69 12.84
C SER A 582 24.20 16.83 12.37
N ALA A 583 25.05 15.83 12.59
CA ALA A 583 26.43 15.83 12.12
C ALA A 583 26.50 15.90 10.59
N ALA A 584 25.67 15.14 9.88
CA ALA A 584 25.57 15.17 8.43
C ALA A 584 25.09 16.52 7.90
N LEU A 585 24.16 17.20 8.59
CA LEU A 585 23.74 18.59 8.34
C LEU A 585 24.86 19.62 8.64
N GLY A 586 25.95 19.19 9.27
CA GLY A 586 27.04 20.10 9.69
C GLY A 586 26.69 20.97 10.88
N GLY A 587 25.84 20.48 11.79
CA GLY A 587 25.40 21.18 13.01
C GLY A 587 24.37 22.29 12.76
N ARG A 588 23.79 22.37 11.57
CA ARG A 588 22.67 23.29 11.24
C ARG A 588 21.41 22.89 12.00
N PRO A 589 20.46 23.83 12.22
CA PRO A 589 19.22 23.53 12.93
C PRO A 589 18.42 22.38 12.29
N MET A 590 17.74 21.59 13.10
CA MET A 590 16.84 20.55 12.62
C MET A 590 15.51 20.53 13.38
N THR A 591 14.42 20.28 12.66
CA THR A 591 13.08 20.10 13.23
C THR A 591 12.75 18.61 13.26
N VAL A 592 12.67 18.04 14.46
CA VAL A 592 12.33 16.64 14.67
C VAL A 592 10.81 16.51 14.78
N ARG A 593 10.17 15.86 13.82
CA ARG A 593 8.76 15.49 13.91
C ARG A 593 8.65 14.23 14.77
N THR A 594 7.79 14.25 15.80
CA THR A 594 7.47 13.03 16.54
C THR A 594 6.78 12.03 15.64
N TRP A 595 6.70 10.78 16.09
CA TRP A 595 6.16 9.68 15.31
C TRP A 595 4.86 10.05 14.58
N ASP A 596 4.85 10.00 13.24
CA ASP A 596 3.65 10.13 12.40
C ASP A 596 3.28 8.75 11.86
N VAL A 597 2.63 7.95 12.70
CA VAL A 597 2.23 6.56 12.45
C VAL A 597 0.74 6.48 12.21
N GLY A 598 0.30 5.54 11.37
CA GLY A 598 -1.09 5.35 10.96
C GLY A 598 -1.34 5.79 9.53
N GLY A 599 -2.46 5.40 8.96
CA GLY A 599 -2.72 5.60 7.54
C GLY A 599 -1.80 4.74 6.67
N ASP A 600 -0.96 5.41 5.87
CA ASP A 600 0.02 4.81 4.96
C ASP A 600 1.42 4.63 5.57
N LYS A 601 1.61 4.93 6.85
CA LYS A 601 2.90 4.96 7.53
C LYS A 601 2.98 3.92 8.65
N PRO A 602 3.21 2.64 8.34
CA PRO A 602 3.39 1.62 9.36
C PRO A 602 4.77 1.75 10.02
N LEU A 603 4.86 1.38 11.29
CA LEU A 603 6.13 1.10 11.97
C LEU A 603 6.17 -0.38 12.36
N PRO A 604 7.23 -1.13 12.02
CA PRO A 604 7.28 -2.58 12.28
C PRO A 604 7.12 -2.95 13.76
N PHE A 605 7.60 -2.09 14.66
CA PHE A 605 7.50 -2.30 16.11
C PHE A 605 6.18 -1.79 16.72
N LEU A 606 5.25 -1.27 15.92
CA LEU A 606 3.99 -0.70 16.41
C LEU A 606 2.82 -1.25 15.61
N SER A 607 2.25 -2.34 16.10
CA SER A 607 1.04 -2.90 15.50
C SER A 607 -0.16 -1.97 15.69
N MET A 608 -0.80 -1.61 14.60
CA MET A 608 -2.03 -0.81 14.58
C MET A 608 -3.22 -1.70 14.23
N PRO A 609 -4.39 -1.51 14.85
CA PRO A 609 -5.59 -2.22 14.46
C PRO A 609 -5.99 -1.82 13.02
N SER A 610 -6.61 -2.74 12.29
CA SER A 610 -7.19 -2.42 10.98
C SER A 610 -8.38 -1.48 11.15
N GLU A 611 -8.39 -0.39 10.42
CA GLU A 611 -9.44 0.62 10.43
C GLU A 611 -10.10 0.72 9.06
N ALA A 612 -11.40 1.02 9.02
CA ALA A 612 -12.14 1.18 7.77
C ALA A 612 -11.67 2.40 6.95
N ASN A 613 -11.17 3.43 7.62
CA ASN A 613 -10.63 4.65 7.02
C ASN A 613 -9.33 5.05 7.74
N PRO A 614 -8.19 4.40 7.48
CA PRO A 614 -6.95 4.59 8.24
C PRO A 614 -6.45 6.03 8.25
N PHE A 615 -6.67 6.80 7.17
CA PHE A 615 -6.30 8.23 7.11
C PHE A 615 -7.14 9.13 8.03
N LEU A 616 -8.35 8.69 8.41
CA LEU A 616 -9.25 9.39 9.33
C LEU A 616 -9.26 8.80 10.74
N GLY A 617 -8.47 7.76 10.97
CA GLY A 617 -8.41 6.98 12.21
C GLY A 617 -7.34 7.45 13.21
N GLU A 618 -6.81 6.49 13.97
CA GLU A 618 -5.69 6.72 14.90
C GLU A 618 -4.41 6.99 14.12
N ARG A 619 -3.97 8.25 14.12
CA ARG A 619 -2.77 8.67 13.40
C ARG A 619 -2.00 9.76 14.15
N GLY A 620 -0.67 9.76 14.00
CA GLY A 620 0.22 10.76 14.58
C GLY A 620 0.10 10.82 16.10
N ILE A 621 -0.05 12.01 16.65
CA ILE A 621 -0.09 12.23 18.12
C ILE A 621 -1.20 11.43 18.82
N ARG A 622 -2.29 11.11 18.14
CA ARG A 622 -3.45 10.40 18.70
C ARG A 622 -3.10 8.97 19.13
N VAL A 623 -2.24 8.29 18.37
CA VAL A 623 -1.76 6.92 18.64
C VAL A 623 -1.13 6.80 20.02
N PHE A 624 -0.47 7.87 20.48
CA PHE A 624 0.30 7.85 21.72
C PHE A 624 -0.51 8.16 22.97
N ARG A 625 -1.81 8.44 22.84
CA ARG A 625 -2.71 8.54 24.02
C ARG A 625 -2.76 7.21 24.79
N SER A 626 -2.74 6.09 24.10
CA SER A 626 -2.74 4.74 24.69
C SER A 626 -1.33 4.13 24.82
N ARG A 627 -0.29 4.76 24.24
CA ARG A 627 1.09 4.26 24.19
C ARG A 627 2.09 5.35 24.57
N GLN A 628 1.88 5.97 25.72
CA GLN A 628 2.58 7.17 26.15
C GLN A 628 4.09 6.97 26.29
N GLU A 629 4.55 5.79 26.72
CA GLU A 629 5.98 5.49 26.90
C GLU A 629 6.78 5.67 25.60
N LEU A 630 6.24 5.27 24.45
CA LEU A 630 6.92 5.44 23.17
C LEU A 630 7.15 6.92 22.84
N LEU A 631 6.18 7.77 23.12
CA LEU A 631 6.33 9.21 22.94
C LEU A 631 7.28 9.81 23.98
N LEU A 632 7.20 9.39 25.23
CA LEU A 632 8.10 9.86 26.32
C LEU A 632 9.55 9.52 25.98
N ASP A 633 9.85 8.32 25.50
CA ASP A 633 11.20 7.93 25.12
C ASP A 633 11.72 8.77 23.95
N GLN A 634 10.88 9.03 22.93
CA GLN A 634 11.25 9.92 21.84
C GLN A 634 11.53 11.35 22.32
N LEU A 635 10.69 11.88 23.19
CA LEU A 635 10.84 13.23 23.73
C LEU A 635 12.06 13.33 24.67
N ARG A 636 12.39 12.27 25.44
CA ARG A 636 13.65 12.18 26.21
C ARG A 636 14.86 12.27 25.28
N ALA A 637 14.85 11.53 24.17
CA ALA A 637 15.92 11.59 23.17
C ALA A 637 16.04 13.00 22.57
N VAL A 638 14.92 13.62 22.17
CA VAL A 638 14.91 14.99 21.64
C VAL A 638 15.48 16.00 22.66
N CYS A 639 15.12 15.91 23.93
CA CYS A 639 15.67 16.78 24.98
C CYS A 639 17.18 16.60 25.13
N LEU A 640 17.69 15.37 25.10
CA LEU A 640 19.12 15.07 25.19
C LEU A 640 19.89 15.60 23.97
N VAL A 641 19.31 15.53 22.78
CA VAL A 641 19.86 16.06 21.53
C VAL A 641 19.86 17.59 21.56
N ALA A 642 18.78 18.22 21.99
CA ALA A 642 18.65 19.68 22.07
C ALA A 642 19.67 20.34 23.01
N LYS A 643 20.21 19.62 23.99
CA LYS A 643 21.35 20.10 24.80
C LYS A 643 22.67 20.20 24.03
N ARG A 644 22.75 19.58 22.87
CA ARG A 644 24.01 19.45 22.10
C ARG A 644 23.97 20.21 20.78
N VAL A 645 22.78 20.26 20.13
CA VAL A 645 22.60 20.83 18.79
C VAL A 645 21.28 21.63 18.71
N PRO A 646 21.20 22.67 17.86
CA PRO A 646 19.97 23.42 17.65
C PRO A 646 18.86 22.50 17.13
N THR A 647 17.80 22.35 17.92
CA THR A 647 16.73 21.39 17.66
C THR A 647 15.37 22.02 17.92
N LYS A 648 14.43 21.79 17.00
CA LYS A 648 13.00 22.05 17.18
C LYS A 648 12.26 20.70 17.30
N VAL A 649 11.16 20.64 18.04
CA VAL A 649 10.24 19.48 18.08
C VAL A 649 8.89 19.85 17.56
N MET A 650 8.32 18.98 16.71
CA MET A 650 7.06 19.21 16.03
C MET A 650 6.12 18.01 16.18
N PHE A 651 4.88 18.28 16.60
CA PHE A 651 3.85 17.25 16.79
C PHE A 651 2.92 17.17 15.56
N PRO A 652 2.78 16.00 14.91
CA PRO A 652 1.91 15.81 13.73
C PRO A 652 0.45 15.59 14.12
N MET A 653 -0.46 15.78 13.17
CA MET A 653 -1.89 15.46 13.25
C MET A 653 -2.66 16.15 14.39
N VAL A 654 -2.16 17.28 14.87
CA VAL A 654 -2.82 18.05 15.91
C VAL A 654 -4.11 18.69 15.38
N THR A 655 -5.18 18.59 16.17
CA THR A 655 -6.51 19.12 15.81
C THR A 655 -7.10 20.01 16.91
N THR A 656 -6.78 19.71 18.17
CA THR A 656 -7.40 20.38 19.31
C THR A 656 -6.36 21.01 20.25
N ARG A 657 -6.78 21.99 21.02
CA ARG A 657 -5.96 22.62 22.06
C ARG A 657 -5.53 21.62 23.14
N ASP A 658 -6.40 20.68 23.49
CA ASP A 658 -6.11 19.64 24.49
C ASP A 658 -4.97 18.71 24.01
N GLU A 659 -4.86 18.45 22.70
CA GLU A 659 -3.74 17.68 22.14
C GLU A 659 -2.42 18.46 22.30
N VAL A 660 -2.42 19.76 22.05
CA VAL A 660 -1.24 20.63 22.25
C VAL A 660 -0.81 20.64 23.71
N GLU A 661 -1.75 20.84 24.62
CA GLU A 661 -1.48 20.90 26.07
C GLU A 661 -0.95 19.54 26.58
N TRP A 662 -1.53 18.46 26.10
CA TRP A 662 -1.06 17.12 26.44
C TRP A 662 0.35 16.87 25.88
N ALA A 663 0.63 17.19 24.62
CA ALA A 663 1.96 17.05 24.03
C ALA A 663 3.03 17.81 24.80
N ARG A 664 2.71 19.04 25.22
CA ARG A 664 3.59 19.86 26.07
C ARG A 664 3.79 19.26 27.46
N ALA A 665 2.76 18.69 28.04
CA ALA A 665 2.88 17.99 29.33
C ALA A 665 3.81 16.77 29.20
N MET A 666 3.68 15.96 28.14
CA MET A 666 4.59 14.84 27.86
C MET A 666 6.04 15.32 27.67
N LEU A 667 6.26 16.44 26.98
CA LEU A 667 7.60 17.02 26.83
C LEU A 667 8.20 17.45 28.16
N ILE A 668 7.42 18.08 29.04
CA ILE A 668 7.86 18.49 30.39
C ILE A 668 8.22 17.25 31.22
N GLU A 669 7.41 16.21 31.16
CA GLU A 669 7.68 14.95 31.87
C GLU A 669 8.94 14.26 31.35
N ALA A 670 9.10 14.17 30.02
CA ALA A 670 10.30 13.62 29.40
C ALA A 670 11.56 14.42 29.75
N ALA A 671 11.48 15.74 29.77
CA ALA A 671 12.57 16.62 30.17
C ALA A 671 12.94 16.43 31.66
N ALA A 672 11.95 16.36 32.55
CA ALA A 672 12.19 16.10 33.97
C ALA A 672 12.95 14.78 34.22
N ALA A 673 12.62 13.74 33.40
CA ALA A 673 13.26 12.43 33.51
C ALA A 673 14.65 12.34 32.85
N SER A 674 15.01 13.26 31.94
CA SER A 674 16.25 13.17 31.12
C SER A 674 17.23 14.33 31.34
N THR A 675 16.72 15.55 31.31
CA THR A 675 17.54 16.79 31.31
C THR A 675 17.31 17.67 32.53
N GLY A 676 16.34 17.34 33.36
CA GLY A 676 15.87 18.12 34.50
C GLY A 676 14.78 19.12 34.15
N ASP A 677 15.01 19.93 33.12
CA ASP A 677 14.06 20.92 32.56
C ASP A 677 14.06 20.84 31.04
N VAL A 678 13.05 21.41 30.39
CA VAL A 678 13.02 21.56 28.93
C VAL A 678 14.23 22.43 28.51
N PRO A 679 15.10 21.94 27.60
CA PRO A 679 16.27 22.69 27.17
C PRO A 679 15.89 24.06 26.61
N ALA A 680 16.56 25.13 27.05
CA ALA A 680 16.23 26.51 26.71
C ALA A 680 16.33 26.84 25.19
N GLY A 681 17.00 26.00 24.42
CA GLY A 681 17.12 26.13 22.94
C GLY A 681 16.24 25.15 22.17
N LEU A 682 15.29 24.48 22.82
CA LEU A 682 14.35 23.59 22.17
C LEU A 682 13.05 24.33 21.83
N ASP A 683 12.88 24.70 20.57
CA ASP A 683 11.63 25.29 20.10
C ASP A 683 10.55 24.19 19.94
N VAL A 684 9.33 24.52 20.33
CA VAL A 684 8.18 23.61 20.31
C VAL A 684 7.13 24.08 19.34
N GLY A 685 6.73 23.20 18.40
CA GLY A 685 5.73 23.54 17.38
C GLY A 685 4.80 22.37 17.05
N ILE A 686 3.87 22.65 16.15
CA ILE A 686 2.93 21.67 15.63
C ILE A 686 2.95 21.65 14.10
N MET A 687 2.57 20.51 13.53
CA MET A 687 2.25 20.43 12.10
C MET A 687 0.76 20.77 11.92
N VAL A 688 0.49 21.78 11.10
CA VAL A 688 -0.88 22.16 10.71
C VAL A 688 -1.18 21.46 9.38
N GLU A 689 -1.85 20.35 9.47
CA GLU A 689 -2.14 19.48 8.33
C GLU A 689 -3.60 18.96 8.34
N VAL A 690 -4.38 19.38 9.36
CA VAL A 690 -5.81 19.12 9.46
C VAL A 690 -6.55 20.43 9.28
N PRO A 691 -7.61 20.55 8.43
CA PRO A 691 -8.33 21.79 8.21
C PRO A 691 -8.87 22.45 9.49
N ALA A 692 -9.29 21.64 10.47
CA ALA A 692 -9.73 22.13 11.78
C ALA A 692 -8.61 22.86 12.55
N ALA A 693 -7.36 22.40 12.41
CA ALA A 693 -6.20 23.07 13.01
C ALA A 693 -5.90 24.39 12.28
N ALA A 694 -5.97 24.41 10.97
CA ALA A 694 -5.77 25.63 10.18
C ALA A 694 -6.79 26.71 10.53
N LEU A 695 -8.10 26.36 10.63
CA LEU A 695 -9.18 27.27 10.98
C LEU A 695 -9.16 27.75 12.45
N ARG A 696 -8.37 27.13 13.30
CA ARG A 696 -8.28 27.44 14.73
C ARG A 696 -6.83 27.73 15.18
N ALA A 697 -5.98 28.10 14.23
CA ALA A 697 -4.56 28.31 14.49
C ALA A 697 -4.31 29.26 15.67
N ALA A 698 -5.01 30.37 15.77
CA ALA A 698 -4.92 31.33 16.86
C ALA A 698 -5.06 30.72 18.27
N THR A 699 -5.95 29.71 18.41
CA THR A 699 -6.14 29.04 19.71
C THR A 699 -5.11 27.95 19.97
N LEU A 700 -4.57 27.33 18.94
CA LEU A 700 -3.61 26.22 19.06
C LEU A 700 -2.21 26.71 19.40
N VAL A 701 -1.79 27.85 18.84
CA VAL A 701 -0.38 28.32 18.93
C VAL A 701 0.00 28.95 20.26
N ALA A 702 -0.91 29.18 21.18
CA ALA A 702 -0.58 29.79 22.44
C ALA A 702 0.51 28.99 23.20
N GLY A 703 1.69 29.59 23.34
CA GLY A 703 2.86 28.98 23.97
C GLY A 703 3.62 28.00 23.08
N LEU A 704 3.47 28.08 21.77
CA LEU A 704 4.28 27.45 20.76
C LEU A 704 5.22 28.49 20.11
N ASP A 705 6.36 28.04 19.62
CA ASP A 705 7.39 28.88 19.01
C ASP A 705 7.22 28.96 17.49
N PHE A 706 6.67 27.90 16.87
CA PHE A 706 6.45 27.84 15.41
C PHE A 706 5.30 26.90 15.04
N VAL A 707 4.85 27.03 13.79
CA VAL A 707 3.98 26.06 13.12
C VAL A 707 4.57 25.69 11.77
N SER A 708 4.36 24.45 11.35
CA SER A 708 4.75 23.99 10.01
C SER A 708 3.53 23.43 9.27
N ILE A 709 3.23 23.96 8.10
CA ILE A 709 2.06 23.56 7.32
C ILE A 709 2.42 22.35 6.47
N GLY A 710 1.77 21.21 6.76
CA GLY A 710 1.87 19.97 5.99
C GLY A 710 0.88 19.98 4.83
N THR A 711 1.25 20.60 3.69
CA THR A 711 0.32 20.82 2.57
C THR A 711 -0.21 19.54 1.95
N ASN A 712 0.51 18.42 2.04
CA ASN A 712 0.08 17.15 1.46
C ASN A 712 -1.19 16.62 2.15
N ASP A 713 -1.13 16.43 3.46
CA ASP A 713 -2.28 15.97 4.24
C ASP A 713 -3.37 17.03 4.33
N LEU A 714 -2.99 18.32 4.43
CA LEU A 714 -3.94 19.42 4.41
C LEU A 714 -4.75 19.45 3.10
N THR A 715 -4.11 19.22 1.93
CA THR A 715 -4.81 19.11 0.64
C THR A 715 -5.77 17.94 0.65
N GLN A 716 -5.28 16.73 1.02
CA GLN A 716 -6.08 15.52 1.08
C GLN A 716 -7.35 15.70 1.91
N TYR A 717 -7.24 16.27 3.11
CA TYR A 717 -8.39 16.46 4.00
C TYR A 717 -9.28 17.63 3.58
N THR A 718 -8.75 18.65 2.91
CA THR A 718 -9.54 19.78 2.40
C THR A 718 -10.39 19.38 1.21
N THR A 719 -9.82 18.59 0.28
CA THR A 719 -10.50 18.15 -0.93
C THR A 719 -11.23 16.81 -0.77
N ALA A 720 -11.07 16.15 0.38
CA ALA A 720 -11.56 14.78 0.63
C ALA A 720 -11.11 13.76 -0.44
N ALA A 721 -9.93 13.97 -1.01
CA ALA A 721 -9.35 13.13 -2.05
C ALA A 721 -8.11 12.42 -1.53
N GLU A 722 -8.15 11.09 -1.50
CA GLU A 722 -7.07 10.25 -1.00
C GLU A 722 -5.89 10.23 -1.98
N ARG A 723 -4.68 10.48 -1.45
CA ARG A 723 -3.44 10.30 -2.21
C ARG A 723 -3.28 8.84 -2.61
N GLY A 724 -2.91 8.58 -3.85
CA GLY A 724 -2.75 7.22 -4.37
C GLY A 724 -4.03 6.61 -4.94
N ASN A 725 -5.19 7.22 -4.74
CA ASN A 725 -6.43 6.80 -5.40
C ASN A 725 -6.57 7.54 -6.74
N ALA A 726 -6.24 6.85 -7.83
CA ALA A 726 -6.24 7.42 -9.18
C ALA A 726 -7.60 8.06 -9.59
N ALA A 727 -8.73 7.53 -9.07
CA ALA A 727 -10.06 8.03 -9.40
C ALA A 727 -10.33 9.46 -8.88
N VAL A 728 -9.64 9.87 -7.81
CA VAL A 728 -9.86 11.18 -7.15
C VAL A 728 -8.58 12.02 -7.06
N ALA A 729 -7.43 11.50 -7.51
CA ALA A 729 -6.14 12.19 -7.43
C ALA A 729 -6.17 13.57 -8.09
N GLY A 730 -6.91 13.73 -9.19
CA GLY A 730 -7.08 15.01 -9.88
C GLY A 730 -7.77 16.11 -9.03
N LEU A 731 -8.43 15.76 -7.93
CA LEU A 731 -9.03 16.71 -7.00
C LEU A 731 -8.02 17.22 -5.94
N ALA A 732 -6.95 16.49 -5.69
CA ALA A 732 -5.95 16.82 -4.67
C ALA A 732 -4.86 17.76 -5.22
N ASP A 733 -5.28 18.89 -5.79
CA ASP A 733 -4.36 19.86 -6.39
C ASP A 733 -3.82 20.84 -5.33
N PRO A 734 -2.48 20.95 -5.14
CA PRO A 734 -1.89 21.83 -4.14
C PRO A 734 -2.01 23.32 -4.47
N PHE A 735 -2.44 23.69 -5.68
CA PHE A 735 -2.78 25.07 -6.06
C PHE A 735 -4.27 25.40 -5.90
N ASP A 736 -5.05 24.52 -5.27
CA ASP A 736 -6.45 24.79 -5.02
C ASP A 736 -6.65 26.02 -4.12
N PRO A 737 -7.50 26.98 -4.52
CA PRO A 737 -7.74 28.18 -3.72
C PRO A 737 -8.23 27.92 -2.30
N ALA A 738 -8.90 26.78 -2.04
CA ALA A 738 -9.34 26.42 -0.69
C ALA A 738 -8.15 26.06 0.20
N LEU A 739 -7.13 25.33 -0.32
CA LEU A 739 -5.90 25.09 0.39
C LEU A 739 -5.16 26.40 0.68
N LEU A 740 -5.04 27.28 -0.33
CA LEU A 740 -4.35 28.56 -0.19
C LEU A 740 -5.04 29.46 0.85
N ALA A 741 -6.36 29.41 0.93
CA ALA A 741 -7.14 30.14 1.94
C ALA A 741 -6.85 29.62 3.36
N LEU A 742 -6.67 28.32 3.54
CA LEU A 742 -6.26 27.74 4.82
C LEU A 742 -4.84 28.18 5.21
N VAL A 743 -3.91 28.19 4.26
CA VAL A 743 -2.54 28.70 4.49
C VAL A 743 -2.57 30.17 4.90
N ALA A 744 -3.33 31.01 4.19
CA ALA A 744 -3.51 32.42 4.52
C ALA A 744 -4.13 32.61 5.90
N THR A 745 -5.11 31.81 6.26
CA THR A 745 -5.75 31.83 7.58
C THR A 745 -4.73 31.51 8.69
N VAL A 746 -3.93 30.46 8.53
CA VAL A 746 -2.88 30.11 9.50
C VAL A 746 -1.93 31.30 9.70
N VAL A 747 -1.38 31.85 8.61
CA VAL A 747 -0.44 32.97 8.68
C VAL A 747 -1.06 34.19 9.37
N SER A 748 -2.31 34.51 9.06
CA SER A 748 -3.03 35.63 9.70
C SER A 748 -3.28 35.41 11.18
N ASP A 749 -3.60 34.19 11.57
CA ASP A 749 -4.09 33.85 12.89
C ASP A 749 -2.99 33.62 13.94
N VAL A 750 -1.79 33.15 13.52
CA VAL A 750 -0.71 32.85 14.45
C VAL A 750 0.02 34.11 14.98
N GLY A 751 -0.10 35.21 14.27
CA GLY A 751 0.54 36.49 14.63
C GLY A 751 2.05 36.51 14.35
N PRO A 752 2.70 37.66 14.56
CA PRO A 752 4.09 37.88 14.12
C PRO A 752 5.15 37.20 15.00
N ASP A 753 4.79 36.74 16.19
CA ASP A 753 5.74 36.13 17.15
C ASP A 753 5.93 34.62 16.94
N VAL A 754 5.12 33.99 16.07
CA VAL A 754 5.16 32.55 15.76
C VAL A 754 5.58 32.36 14.30
N ALA A 755 6.72 31.69 14.09
CA ALA A 755 7.21 31.43 12.73
C ALA A 755 6.30 30.44 11.97
N VAL A 756 5.99 30.73 10.71
CA VAL A 756 5.19 29.86 9.84
C VAL A 756 6.07 29.23 8.77
N ALA A 757 6.25 27.92 8.86
CA ALA A 757 6.94 27.12 7.87
C ALA A 757 5.95 26.34 6.97
N VAL A 758 6.39 25.97 5.78
CA VAL A 758 5.70 24.99 4.92
C VAL A 758 6.66 23.84 4.63
N CYS A 759 6.23 22.59 4.86
CA CYS A 759 7.06 21.40 4.68
C CYS A 759 6.47 20.34 3.73
N GLY A 760 5.29 20.58 3.14
CA GLY A 760 4.73 19.73 2.11
C GLY A 760 5.39 19.89 0.73
N ASP A 761 4.95 19.10 -0.24
CA ASP A 761 5.51 19.08 -1.60
C ASP A 761 5.41 20.43 -2.32
N LEU A 762 4.41 21.24 -1.96
CA LEU A 762 4.25 22.59 -2.47
C LEU A 762 5.49 23.47 -2.20
N ALA A 763 6.17 23.30 -1.06
CA ALA A 763 7.41 23.99 -0.73
C ALA A 763 8.60 23.56 -1.62
N SER A 764 8.53 22.39 -2.26
CA SER A 764 9.52 21.89 -3.20
C SER A 764 9.36 22.44 -4.62
N SER A 765 8.28 23.17 -4.88
CA SER A 765 7.98 23.77 -6.18
C SER A 765 8.51 25.21 -6.29
N PRO A 766 9.53 25.49 -7.10
CA PRO A 766 10.01 26.87 -7.30
C PRO A 766 8.93 27.82 -7.81
N VAL A 767 7.94 27.31 -8.54
CA VAL A 767 6.81 28.09 -9.06
C VAL A 767 5.89 28.56 -7.94
N ALA A 768 5.77 27.78 -6.86
CA ALA A 768 4.93 28.11 -5.71
C ALA A 768 5.59 29.11 -4.74
N VAL A 769 6.92 29.32 -4.83
CA VAL A 769 7.64 30.20 -3.89
C VAL A 769 7.06 31.60 -3.82
N PRO A 770 6.80 32.32 -4.94
CA PRO A 770 6.20 33.65 -4.86
C PRO A 770 4.82 33.65 -4.18
N LEU A 771 4.02 32.59 -4.42
CA LEU A 771 2.70 32.43 -3.80
C LEU A 771 2.82 32.26 -2.29
N LEU A 772 3.66 31.35 -1.81
CA LEU A 772 3.84 31.07 -0.39
C LEU A 772 4.38 32.29 0.36
N LEU A 773 5.40 32.96 -0.19
CA LEU A 773 5.96 34.17 0.41
C LEU A 773 4.99 35.34 0.37
N GLY A 774 4.18 35.46 -0.69
CA GLY A 774 3.13 36.46 -0.80
C GLY A 774 1.98 36.24 0.21
N LEU A 775 1.68 35.00 0.57
CA LEU A 775 0.77 34.65 1.66
C LEU A 775 1.37 34.92 3.05
N GLY A 776 2.71 35.12 3.16
CA GLY A 776 3.38 35.49 4.40
C GLY A 776 4.12 34.38 5.09
N VAL A 777 4.40 33.26 4.42
CA VAL A 777 5.22 32.14 4.93
C VAL A 777 6.66 32.61 5.20
N ASP A 778 7.28 32.16 6.28
CA ASP A 778 8.63 32.54 6.73
C ASP A 778 9.71 31.56 6.31
N GLU A 779 9.42 30.24 6.36
CA GLU A 779 10.37 29.17 6.11
C GLU A 779 9.81 28.17 5.09
N LEU A 780 10.66 27.69 4.18
CA LEU A 780 10.31 26.68 3.17
C LEU A 780 11.16 25.43 3.39
N SER A 781 10.53 24.29 3.64
CA SER A 781 11.22 23.01 3.78
C SER A 781 10.88 22.09 2.61
N CYS A 782 11.86 21.86 1.74
CA CYS A 782 11.71 21.14 0.48
C CYS A 782 12.54 19.85 0.45
N THR A 783 12.40 19.05 -0.60
CA THR A 783 13.30 17.91 -0.81
C THR A 783 14.74 18.39 -1.08
N PRO A 784 15.80 17.68 -0.63
CA PRO A 784 17.19 18.11 -0.75
C PRO A 784 17.60 18.57 -2.16
N PRO A 785 17.27 17.84 -3.25
CA PRO A 785 17.66 18.25 -4.61
C PRO A 785 17.01 19.56 -5.09
N ARG A 786 15.89 19.98 -4.49
CA ARG A 786 15.16 21.19 -4.87
C ARG A 786 15.65 22.46 -4.17
N VAL A 787 16.45 22.33 -3.14
CA VAL A 787 16.98 23.47 -2.36
C VAL A 787 17.62 24.56 -3.24
N PRO A 788 18.51 24.26 -4.22
CA PRO A 788 19.12 25.29 -5.05
C PRO A 788 18.08 26.10 -5.85
N GLU A 789 17.10 25.41 -6.45
CA GLU A 789 16.08 26.03 -7.30
C GLU A 789 15.10 26.87 -6.46
N VAL A 790 14.70 26.37 -5.28
CA VAL A 790 13.84 27.11 -4.33
C VAL A 790 14.57 28.37 -3.85
N LYS A 791 15.86 28.28 -3.49
CA LYS A 791 16.66 29.45 -3.12
C LYS A 791 16.77 30.45 -4.28
N ALA A 792 16.95 29.98 -5.51
CA ALA A 792 16.99 30.86 -6.69
C ALA A 792 15.63 31.53 -6.91
N ALA A 793 14.52 30.82 -6.74
CA ALA A 793 13.17 31.38 -6.82
C ALA A 793 12.96 32.47 -5.75
N VAL A 794 13.35 32.22 -4.48
CA VAL A 794 13.26 33.21 -3.40
C VAL A 794 13.99 34.52 -3.79
N ARG A 795 15.20 34.42 -4.36
CA ARG A 795 15.98 35.62 -4.75
C ARG A 795 15.32 36.46 -5.85
N GLY A 796 14.43 35.82 -6.66
CA GLY A 796 13.66 36.47 -7.70
C GLY A 796 12.36 37.11 -7.23
N VAL A 797 11.95 36.89 -5.97
CA VAL A 797 10.65 37.41 -5.46
C VAL A 797 10.77 38.87 -5.03
N ASP A 798 9.85 39.69 -5.54
CA ASP A 798 9.46 40.96 -4.95
C ASP A 798 8.19 40.73 -4.12
N LEU A 799 8.25 41.02 -2.81
CA LEU A 799 7.16 40.68 -1.90
C LEU A 799 5.88 41.47 -2.15
N ASP A 800 5.96 42.71 -2.65
CA ASP A 800 4.77 43.48 -2.93
C ASP A 800 4.02 42.93 -4.15
N VAL A 801 4.76 42.52 -5.18
CA VAL A 801 4.22 41.82 -6.35
C VAL A 801 3.62 40.47 -5.94
N ALA A 802 4.34 39.72 -5.10
CA ALA A 802 3.93 38.40 -4.61
C ALA A 802 2.63 38.49 -3.77
N ARG A 803 2.52 39.47 -2.87
CA ARG A 803 1.29 39.73 -2.09
C ARG A 803 0.07 40.05 -2.96
N ALA A 804 0.25 40.92 -3.96
CA ALA A 804 -0.83 41.27 -4.88
C ALA A 804 -1.30 40.03 -5.66
N MET A 805 -0.38 39.25 -6.20
CA MET A 805 -0.71 38.01 -6.92
C MET A 805 -1.38 36.99 -6.00
N SER A 806 -0.89 36.79 -4.77
CA SER A 806 -1.48 35.86 -3.81
C SER A 806 -2.90 36.25 -3.42
N ALA A 807 -3.19 37.57 -3.30
CA ALA A 807 -4.55 38.04 -3.07
C ALA A 807 -5.50 37.73 -4.24
N GLU A 808 -5.04 37.77 -5.49
CA GLU A 808 -5.82 37.33 -6.65
C GLU A 808 -6.00 35.79 -6.64
N ALA A 809 -4.95 35.04 -6.28
CA ALA A 809 -4.99 33.58 -6.23
C ALA A 809 -6.03 33.05 -5.23
N LEU A 810 -6.21 33.73 -4.09
CA LEU A 810 -7.23 33.37 -3.08
C LEU A 810 -8.67 33.50 -3.61
N THR A 811 -8.91 34.29 -4.65
CA THR A 811 -10.22 34.51 -5.26
C THR A 811 -10.37 33.82 -6.62
N ALA A 812 -9.37 33.02 -7.00
CA ALA A 812 -9.37 32.29 -8.28
C ALA A 812 -10.48 31.23 -8.32
N SER A 813 -10.97 30.93 -9.51
CA SER A 813 -12.03 29.93 -9.72
C SER A 813 -11.55 28.47 -9.59
N GLY A 814 -10.25 28.24 -9.53
CA GLY A 814 -9.66 26.93 -9.41
C GLY A 814 -8.14 26.92 -9.66
N PRO A 815 -7.49 25.76 -9.54
CA PRO A 815 -6.03 25.62 -9.64
C PRO A 815 -5.42 26.15 -10.94
N ASP A 816 -6.07 25.95 -12.08
CA ASP A 816 -5.58 26.41 -13.38
C ASP A 816 -5.47 27.94 -13.46
N ARG A 817 -6.43 28.64 -12.86
CA ARG A 817 -6.36 30.11 -12.79
C ARG A 817 -5.22 30.57 -11.90
N VAL A 818 -4.94 29.86 -10.81
CA VAL A 818 -3.76 30.12 -9.94
C VAL A 818 -2.46 29.91 -10.73
N ARG A 819 -2.34 28.83 -11.49
CA ARG A 819 -1.16 28.57 -12.33
C ARG A 819 -0.98 29.64 -13.40
N ALA A 820 -2.07 30.12 -14.01
CA ALA A 820 -2.01 31.21 -14.98
C ALA A 820 -1.51 32.53 -14.34
N LEU A 821 -1.94 32.86 -13.12
CA LEU A 821 -1.45 34.01 -12.37
C LEU A 821 0.06 33.90 -12.05
N LEU A 822 0.51 32.71 -11.68
CA LEU A 822 1.93 32.43 -11.42
C LEU A 822 2.79 32.57 -12.69
N ALA A 823 2.30 32.09 -13.83
CA ALA A 823 2.97 32.25 -15.12
C ALA A 823 3.09 33.74 -15.54
N ASP A 824 2.02 34.52 -15.35
CA ASP A 824 2.01 35.96 -15.62
C ASP A 824 2.96 36.74 -14.70
N CYS A 825 3.02 36.35 -13.41
CA CYS A 825 3.95 36.93 -12.45
C CYS A 825 5.41 36.65 -12.85
N ALA A 826 5.74 35.43 -13.23
CA ALA A 826 7.08 35.06 -13.69
C ALA A 826 7.53 35.82 -14.93
N LEU A 827 6.60 36.24 -15.80
CA LEU A 827 6.90 37.08 -16.96
C LEU A 827 7.16 38.53 -16.58
N ARG A 828 6.55 39.05 -15.50
CA ARG A 828 6.73 40.45 -15.03
C ARG A 828 7.98 40.66 -14.19
N CYS A 829 8.44 39.57 -13.54
CA CYS A 829 9.64 39.59 -12.70
C CYS A 829 10.95 39.35 -13.50
N ARG A 830 10.86 39.14 -14.81
CA ARG A 830 11.98 39.08 -15.76
C ARG A 830 12.21 40.42 -16.43
#